data_b76ff7e41bf8d6ab5abe6c1f561583e4
#
_entry.id   b76ff7e41bf8d6ab5abe6c1f561583e4
#
_cell.length_a   1.000
_cell.length_b   1.000
_cell.length_c   1.000
_cell.angle_alpha   90.00
_cell.angle_beta   90.00
_cell.angle_gamma   90.00
#
_symmetry.space_group_name_H-M   'P 1'
#
loop_
_entity.id
_entity.type
_entity.pdbx_description
1 polymer ?
#
loop_
_entity_poly.entity_id
_entity_poly.type
_entity_poly.pdbx_seq_one_letter_code
_entity_poly.pdbx_strand_id
1 'polypeptide(L)'
;MQSITEILAHELGQKPEYVENVVRLMDEGNTIPFIARYRKEQHGSMDDTTLRNLETRLTYLRGLQERREEVKRTIENQGKLTEELSSAIDNAATLAEVEDLYLPYKQKRRTRASIARERGLGPLADAIFAQDGQDPAVLAQDYVNPENGVENVDAALQGACDIIAETISDDAAVRKALRELVSRRGSLNCKAAEDAEADGVYKLYYDFSQSISRVLDHQILAINRGEKEGVLKVSVTLPGNEGAALVCRGALKPGAAVSSFVRAAAEDAYERLIFPSIQRETRSDLSQRAYAGAIRNFALNLKPLLMQPPVKGCVTMGLDPGYRNGCKVAVVDPTGKVLDTTVVYPTFSERKKQEAIDRLSVLMRKDGVKHIAIGNGTASRETEAMTVELLKSFPDAGYMIVSEAGASVYSASPLAAEEFPDYDVNLRSAVSIARRLQDPLAELVKIDPQAIGVGQYQHDCPQKELSAALGAVVEDCVNTVGVDVNTASRSLLEQVSGLTAATAKNIVAYREENGPFTGRSQLKKVPKLGPKAFEQCAGFLRVPESRELLDNTGVHPESYAAAKALLALLDFQKGESLGALSEKLRAYGVEKAARECGVGEPTLLDIAKELAKPGRDPRDELPAPVLRKDVLEMKDLKPGMILTGTVRNVIDFGVFVDIGVHQDGLVHISEVSKRRLRHPSEAVQVGDVVKVMVLSVDEKRRRIGLSMKQADK
;
A
#
# COMPACT_ATOMS: atom_id res chain seq x y z
N MET A 1 -9.40 -9.75 31.23
CA MET A 1 -8.90 -9.64 29.84
C MET A 1 -9.62 -8.47 29.18
N GLN A 2 -8.93 -7.55 28.54
CA GLN A 2 -9.55 -6.50 27.73
C GLN A 2 -10.20 -7.12 26.49
N SER A 3 -11.37 -6.67 26.09
CA SER A 3 -12.02 -7.09 24.86
C SER A 3 -11.23 -6.61 23.63
N ILE A 4 -11.38 -7.27 22.48
CA ILE A 4 -10.76 -6.83 21.22
C ILE A 4 -11.17 -5.40 20.90
N THR A 5 -12.41 -5.02 21.15
CA THR A 5 -12.93 -3.66 20.93
C THR A 5 -12.29 -2.63 21.85
N GLU A 6 -12.01 -2.97 23.12
CA GLU A 6 -11.28 -2.08 24.05
C GLU A 6 -9.83 -1.87 23.63
N ILE A 7 -9.14 -2.93 23.19
CA ILE A 7 -7.77 -2.84 22.68
C ILE A 7 -7.72 -1.94 21.43
N LEU A 8 -8.59 -2.17 20.46
CA LEU A 8 -8.70 -1.36 19.25
C LEU A 8 -9.01 0.11 19.57
N ALA A 9 -9.96 0.36 20.48
CA ALA A 9 -10.32 1.71 20.89
C ALA A 9 -9.13 2.47 21.49
N HIS A 10 -8.36 1.81 22.35
CA HIS A 10 -7.16 2.39 22.95
C HIS A 10 -6.06 2.65 21.90
N GLU A 11 -5.76 1.67 21.04
CA GLU A 11 -4.71 1.77 20.01
C GLU A 11 -5.01 2.87 18.97
N LEU A 12 -6.28 3.02 18.57
CA LEU A 12 -6.72 3.98 17.56
C LEU A 12 -7.12 5.34 18.15
N GLY A 13 -7.14 5.50 19.49
CA GLY A 13 -7.58 6.72 20.15
C GLY A 13 -9.06 7.03 19.91
N GLN A 14 -9.91 5.99 19.75
CA GLN A 14 -11.32 6.11 19.44
C GLN A 14 -12.19 5.70 20.63
N LYS A 15 -13.46 6.14 20.65
CA LYS A 15 -14.40 5.69 21.67
C LYS A 15 -14.76 4.23 21.46
N PRO A 16 -14.82 3.38 22.53
CA PRO A 16 -15.18 1.97 22.41
C PRO A 16 -16.49 1.72 21.69
N GLU A 17 -17.51 2.51 21.92
CA GLU A 17 -18.83 2.44 21.27
C GLU A 17 -18.72 2.56 19.74
N TYR A 18 -17.90 3.50 19.24
CA TYR A 18 -17.69 3.68 17.81
C TYR A 18 -16.96 2.49 17.19
N VAL A 19 -15.95 1.96 17.88
CA VAL A 19 -15.23 0.77 17.42
C VAL A 19 -16.14 -0.45 17.38
N GLU A 20 -16.98 -0.66 18.40
CA GLU A 20 -17.95 -1.75 18.45
C GLU A 20 -18.95 -1.66 17.29
N ASN A 21 -19.48 -0.46 17.02
CA ASN A 21 -20.36 -0.23 15.88
C ASN A 21 -19.69 -0.55 14.54
N VAL A 22 -18.44 -0.13 14.35
CA VAL A 22 -17.69 -0.43 13.13
C VAL A 22 -17.46 -1.93 12.96
N VAL A 23 -17.04 -2.61 14.03
CA VAL A 23 -16.84 -4.08 14.02
C VAL A 23 -18.15 -4.79 13.64
N ARG A 24 -19.27 -4.40 14.24
CA ARG A 24 -20.58 -4.95 13.89
C ARG A 24 -20.95 -4.70 12.42
N LEU A 25 -20.74 -3.48 11.91
CA LEU A 25 -21.02 -3.15 10.51
C LEU A 25 -20.16 -3.99 9.55
N MET A 26 -18.89 -4.22 9.88
CA MET A 26 -18.01 -5.09 9.10
C MET A 26 -18.50 -6.55 9.13
N ASP A 27 -18.88 -7.05 10.28
CA ASP A 27 -19.41 -8.41 10.45
C ASP A 27 -20.75 -8.62 9.71
N GLU A 28 -21.54 -7.57 9.56
CA GLU A 28 -22.73 -7.55 8.71
C GLU A 28 -22.39 -7.52 7.21
N GLY A 29 -21.11 -7.44 6.82
CA GLY A 29 -20.62 -7.43 5.45
C GLY A 29 -20.74 -6.07 4.75
N ASN A 30 -20.72 -4.97 5.51
CA ASN A 30 -20.63 -3.64 4.92
C ASN A 30 -19.18 -3.34 4.51
N THR A 31 -19.00 -2.70 3.36
CA THR A 31 -17.68 -2.30 2.83
C THR A 31 -17.18 -1.04 3.52
N ILE A 32 -15.85 -0.87 3.57
CA ILE A 32 -15.23 0.32 4.17
C ILE A 32 -15.71 1.63 3.53
N PRO A 33 -15.76 1.78 2.19
CA PRO A 33 -16.27 3.02 1.58
C PRO A 33 -17.71 3.34 1.97
N PHE A 34 -18.57 2.31 2.09
CA PHE A 34 -19.95 2.49 2.52
C PHE A 34 -20.04 2.95 3.98
N ILE A 35 -19.30 2.32 4.89
CA ILE A 35 -19.24 2.70 6.30
C ILE A 35 -18.74 4.15 6.41
N ALA A 36 -17.61 4.47 5.81
CA ALA A 36 -16.99 5.80 5.85
C ALA A 36 -17.92 6.91 5.37
N ARG A 37 -18.67 6.63 4.29
CA ARG A 37 -19.52 7.64 3.66
C ARG A 37 -20.89 7.76 4.30
N TYR A 38 -21.56 6.64 4.62
CA TYR A 38 -23.00 6.60 4.94
C TYR A 38 -23.33 6.19 6.38
N ARG A 39 -22.32 5.93 7.24
CA ARG A 39 -22.54 5.53 8.65
C ARG A 39 -21.75 6.40 9.64
N LYS A 40 -21.53 7.67 9.30
CA LYS A 40 -20.66 8.61 10.05
C LYS A 40 -21.04 8.78 11.52
N GLU A 41 -22.31 8.81 11.83
CA GLU A 41 -22.79 8.89 13.20
C GLU A 41 -22.41 7.68 14.03
N GLN A 42 -22.37 6.49 13.40
CA GLN A 42 -22.09 5.25 14.11
C GLN A 42 -20.61 5.05 14.41
N HIS A 43 -19.72 5.65 13.60
CA HIS A 43 -18.27 5.51 13.76
C HIS A 43 -17.56 6.83 14.18
N GLY A 44 -18.31 7.86 14.56
CA GLY A 44 -17.71 9.11 15.05
C GLY A 44 -16.87 9.85 14.01
N SER A 45 -17.23 9.75 12.73
CA SER A 45 -16.53 10.38 11.60
C SER A 45 -15.06 9.94 11.42
N MET A 46 -14.73 8.67 11.73
CA MET A 46 -13.43 8.09 11.37
C MET A 46 -13.20 8.21 9.87
N ASP A 47 -11.97 8.53 9.47
CA ASP A 47 -11.58 8.54 8.06
C ASP A 47 -11.34 7.11 7.50
N ASP A 48 -11.26 7.00 6.18
CA ASP A 48 -11.03 5.73 5.48
C ASP A 48 -9.75 5.02 5.97
N THR A 49 -8.69 5.79 6.25
CA THR A 49 -7.41 5.25 6.73
C THR A 49 -7.57 4.63 8.11
N THR A 50 -8.28 5.29 9.02
CA THR A 50 -8.55 4.78 10.37
C THR A 50 -9.41 3.51 10.32
N LEU A 51 -10.46 3.48 9.47
CA LEU A 51 -11.32 2.32 9.28
C LEU A 51 -10.55 1.11 8.72
N ARG A 52 -9.66 1.31 7.75
CA ARG A 52 -8.81 0.24 7.20
C ARG A 52 -7.76 -0.24 8.20
N ASN A 53 -7.19 0.65 9.00
CA ASN A 53 -6.30 0.27 10.08
C ASN A 53 -7.05 -0.57 11.14
N LEU A 54 -8.29 -0.20 11.46
CA LEU A 54 -9.15 -0.97 12.35
C LEU A 54 -9.41 -2.38 11.79
N GLU A 55 -9.78 -2.51 10.52
CA GLU A 55 -10.02 -3.79 9.85
C GLU A 55 -8.78 -4.69 9.89
N THR A 56 -7.62 -4.14 9.55
CA THR A 56 -6.34 -4.87 9.55
C THR A 56 -6.01 -5.34 10.96
N ARG A 57 -6.16 -4.47 11.95
CA ARG A 57 -5.83 -4.77 13.34
C ARG A 57 -6.84 -5.74 13.97
N LEU A 58 -8.12 -5.61 13.63
CA LEU A 58 -9.19 -6.54 14.03
C LEU A 58 -8.89 -7.95 13.54
N THR A 59 -8.51 -8.08 12.27
CA THR A 59 -8.13 -9.36 11.66
C THR A 59 -6.95 -10.00 12.41
N TYR A 60 -5.92 -9.21 12.72
CA TYR A 60 -4.78 -9.68 13.51
C TYR A 60 -5.19 -10.15 14.92
N LEU A 61 -5.99 -9.37 15.64
CA LEU A 61 -6.40 -9.69 17.01
C LEU A 61 -7.32 -10.92 17.05
N ARG A 62 -8.19 -11.10 16.07
CA ARG A 62 -9.00 -12.31 15.92
C ARG A 62 -8.12 -13.54 15.67
N GLY A 63 -7.16 -13.43 14.76
CA GLY A 63 -6.20 -14.51 14.51
C GLY A 63 -5.34 -14.84 15.74
N LEU A 64 -4.94 -13.82 16.52
CA LEU A 64 -4.24 -14.04 17.80
C LEU A 64 -5.12 -14.79 18.81
N GLN A 65 -6.41 -14.42 18.91
CA GLN A 65 -7.36 -15.07 19.80
C GLN A 65 -7.58 -16.54 19.39
N GLU A 66 -7.82 -16.79 18.10
CA GLU A 66 -7.95 -18.16 17.57
C GLU A 66 -6.70 -19.01 17.87
N ARG A 67 -5.52 -18.40 17.71
CA ARG A 67 -4.26 -19.11 17.99
C ARG A 67 -4.07 -19.43 19.47
N ARG A 68 -4.44 -18.51 20.38
CA ARG A 68 -4.42 -18.78 21.83
C ARG A 68 -5.32 -19.97 22.18
N GLU A 69 -6.53 -20.02 21.62
CA GLU A 69 -7.49 -21.11 21.86
C GLU A 69 -6.99 -22.44 21.30
N GLU A 70 -6.41 -22.43 20.09
CA GLU A 70 -5.81 -23.61 19.47
C GLU A 70 -4.66 -24.17 20.31
N VAL A 71 -3.76 -23.29 20.78
CA VAL A 71 -2.61 -23.67 21.62
C VAL A 71 -3.09 -24.24 22.94
N LYS A 72 -4.03 -23.60 23.63
CA LYS A 72 -4.60 -24.13 24.90
C LYS A 72 -5.20 -25.51 24.70
N ARG A 73 -6.03 -25.71 23.68
CA ARG A 73 -6.64 -26.99 23.35
C ARG A 73 -5.59 -28.08 23.07
N THR A 74 -4.52 -27.71 22.38
CA THR A 74 -3.44 -28.64 22.04
C THR A 74 -2.68 -29.06 23.28
N ILE A 75 -2.39 -28.18 24.24
CA ILE A 75 -1.70 -28.45 25.49
C ILE A 75 -2.63 -29.23 26.43
N GLU A 76 -3.92 -28.92 26.48
CA GLU A 76 -4.95 -29.62 27.27
C GLU A 76 -5.08 -31.06 26.82
N ASN A 77 -5.10 -31.36 25.53
CA ASN A 77 -5.10 -32.71 24.97
C ASN A 77 -3.87 -33.54 25.37
N GLN A 78 -2.76 -32.86 25.75
CA GLN A 78 -1.57 -33.52 26.31
C GLN A 78 -1.65 -33.70 27.84
N GLY A 79 -2.72 -33.21 28.48
CA GLY A 79 -2.88 -33.23 29.92
C GLY A 79 -1.91 -32.33 30.71
N LYS A 80 -1.37 -31.29 30.05
CA LYS A 80 -0.31 -30.41 30.58
C LYS A 80 -0.74 -28.96 30.78
N LEU A 81 -1.99 -28.59 30.51
CA LEU A 81 -2.47 -27.24 30.69
C LEU A 81 -2.74 -26.93 32.16
N THR A 82 -1.97 -26.05 32.76
CA THR A 82 -2.19 -25.50 34.10
C THR A 82 -2.96 -24.19 34.04
N GLU A 83 -3.55 -23.76 35.17
CA GLU A 83 -4.25 -22.47 35.25
C GLU A 83 -3.30 -21.28 35.01
N GLU A 84 -2.06 -21.37 35.53
CA GLU A 84 -1.04 -20.33 35.31
C GLU A 84 -0.65 -20.24 33.84
N LEU A 85 -0.45 -21.38 33.16
CA LEU A 85 -0.10 -21.38 31.72
C LEU A 85 -1.26 -20.88 30.88
N SER A 86 -2.49 -21.29 31.19
CA SER A 86 -3.69 -20.79 30.52
C SER A 86 -3.79 -19.26 30.63
N SER A 87 -3.58 -18.72 31.84
CA SER A 87 -3.58 -17.29 32.10
C SER A 87 -2.44 -16.57 31.36
N ALA A 88 -1.24 -17.16 31.31
CA ALA A 88 -0.11 -16.61 30.58
C ALA A 88 -0.39 -16.53 29.07
N ILE A 89 -0.98 -17.59 28.47
CA ILE A 89 -1.37 -17.61 27.05
C ILE A 89 -2.44 -16.55 26.77
N ASP A 90 -3.43 -16.41 27.65
CA ASP A 90 -4.49 -15.43 27.51
C ASP A 90 -3.98 -13.98 27.60
N ASN A 91 -2.93 -13.73 28.36
CA ASN A 91 -2.31 -12.41 28.53
C ASN A 91 -1.18 -12.14 27.52
N ALA A 92 -0.77 -13.09 26.68
CA ALA A 92 0.28 -12.90 25.70
C ALA A 92 -0.15 -11.86 24.65
N ALA A 93 0.53 -10.73 24.55
CA ALA A 93 0.13 -9.59 23.71
C ALA A 93 0.38 -9.82 22.22
N THR A 94 1.26 -10.74 21.85
CA THR A 94 1.69 -11.00 20.49
C THR A 94 1.68 -12.49 20.15
N LEU A 95 1.61 -12.78 18.85
CA LEU A 95 1.71 -14.16 18.37
C LEU A 95 3.05 -14.81 18.78
N ALA A 96 4.15 -14.06 18.79
CA ALA A 96 5.46 -14.54 19.22
C ALA A 96 5.45 -14.99 20.68
N GLU A 97 4.80 -14.25 21.57
CA GLU A 97 4.66 -14.63 22.98
C GLU A 97 3.82 -15.91 23.14
N VAL A 98 2.75 -16.08 22.35
CA VAL A 98 1.95 -17.32 22.34
C VAL A 98 2.78 -18.51 21.86
N GLU A 99 3.55 -18.35 20.79
CA GLU A 99 4.42 -19.39 20.25
C GLU A 99 5.55 -19.76 21.22
N ASP A 100 6.13 -18.79 21.95
CA ASP A 100 7.14 -19.08 22.98
C ASP A 100 6.55 -19.92 24.13
N LEU A 101 5.34 -19.61 24.60
CA LEU A 101 4.65 -20.39 25.62
C LEU A 101 4.27 -21.80 25.14
N TYR A 102 4.03 -21.94 23.85
CA TYR A 102 3.70 -23.24 23.24
C TYR A 102 4.93 -24.10 22.94
N LEU A 103 6.12 -23.49 22.79
CA LEU A 103 7.34 -24.15 22.32
C LEU A 103 7.70 -25.42 23.09
N PRO A 104 7.59 -25.51 24.46
CA PRO A 104 7.87 -26.72 25.22
C PRO A 104 6.90 -27.90 24.93
N TYR A 105 5.70 -27.61 24.43
CA TYR A 105 4.63 -28.56 24.15
C TYR A 105 4.50 -28.98 22.70
N LYS A 106 5.23 -28.26 21.82
CA LYS A 106 5.21 -28.48 20.37
C LYS A 106 5.93 -29.79 20.03
N GLN A 107 5.31 -30.63 19.21
CA GLN A 107 5.98 -31.81 18.67
C GLN A 107 7.20 -31.37 17.84
N LYS A 108 8.38 -31.70 18.35
CA LYS A 108 9.64 -31.41 17.68
C LYS A 108 10.04 -32.54 16.74
N ARG A 109 10.73 -32.23 15.67
CA ARG A 109 11.45 -33.20 14.85
C ARG A 109 12.55 -33.83 15.72
N ARG A 110 13.12 -35.00 15.29
CA ARG A 110 14.20 -35.68 16.00
C ARG A 110 15.39 -34.75 16.27
N THR A 111 15.51 -34.26 17.51
CA THR A 111 16.56 -33.35 17.98
C THR A 111 17.62 -34.17 18.77
N ARG A 112 18.80 -33.55 19.03
CA ARG A 112 19.81 -34.17 19.91
C ARG A 112 19.23 -34.45 21.28
N ALA A 113 18.46 -33.52 21.83
CA ALA A 113 17.79 -33.69 23.14
C ALA A 113 16.72 -34.78 23.10
N SER A 114 15.91 -34.91 22.03
CA SER A 114 14.93 -36.01 21.93
C SER A 114 15.61 -37.38 21.86
N ILE A 115 16.72 -37.48 21.11
CA ILE A 115 17.54 -38.71 21.07
C ILE A 115 18.10 -39.03 22.45
N ALA A 116 18.60 -38.02 23.18
CA ALA A 116 19.11 -38.20 24.53
C ALA A 116 18.02 -38.65 25.51
N ARG A 117 16.79 -38.12 25.40
CA ARG A 117 15.62 -38.56 26.17
C ARG A 117 15.23 -40.02 25.85
N GLU A 118 15.23 -40.40 24.55
CA GLU A 118 15.00 -41.76 24.10
C GLU A 118 16.02 -42.77 24.72
N ARG A 119 17.25 -42.30 24.94
CA ARG A 119 18.32 -43.06 25.60
C ARG A 119 18.20 -43.13 27.14
N GLY A 120 17.19 -42.49 27.71
CA GLY A 120 16.94 -42.50 29.16
C GLY A 120 17.68 -41.44 29.97
N LEU A 121 18.27 -40.42 29.31
CA LEU A 121 19.06 -39.39 29.99
C LEU A 121 18.25 -38.23 30.57
N GLY A 122 16.91 -38.23 30.45
CA GLY A 122 16.02 -37.23 31.03
C GLY A 122 16.23 -36.99 32.53
N PRO A 123 16.14 -38.02 33.38
CA PRO A 123 16.33 -37.86 34.82
C PRO A 123 17.72 -37.36 35.22
N LEU A 124 18.77 -37.73 34.48
CA LEU A 124 20.12 -37.19 34.68
C LEU A 124 20.16 -35.67 34.40
N ALA A 125 19.56 -35.24 33.28
CA ALA A 125 19.48 -33.82 32.94
C ALA A 125 18.69 -33.01 33.99
N ASP A 126 17.57 -33.57 34.49
CA ASP A 126 16.76 -32.95 35.55
C ASP A 126 17.54 -32.82 36.87
N ALA A 127 18.28 -33.88 37.29
CA ALA A 127 19.09 -33.84 38.48
C ALA A 127 20.24 -32.82 38.41
N ILE A 128 20.92 -32.72 37.26
CA ILE A 128 21.99 -31.74 37.04
C ILE A 128 21.38 -30.30 36.99
N PHE A 129 20.25 -30.11 36.32
CA PHE A 129 19.59 -28.83 36.20
C PHE A 129 18.96 -28.34 37.52
N ALA A 130 18.67 -29.25 38.44
CA ALA A 130 18.24 -28.91 39.80
C ALA A 130 19.33 -28.17 40.60
N GLN A 131 20.62 -28.29 40.20
CA GLN A 131 21.77 -27.57 40.78
C GLN A 131 21.92 -27.75 42.31
N ASP A 132 21.66 -28.97 42.82
CA ASP A 132 21.68 -29.28 44.25
C ASP A 132 23.09 -29.60 44.80
N GLY A 133 24.15 -29.29 43.99
CA GLY A 133 25.53 -29.41 44.43
C GLY A 133 26.19 -30.76 44.19
N GLN A 134 25.51 -31.75 43.60
CA GLN A 134 26.08 -33.04 43.23
C GLN A 134 26.96 -32.92 41.98
N ASP A 135 28.07 -33.68 41.96
CA ASP A 135 28.97 -33.69 40.80
C ASP A 135 28.28 -34.35 39.59
N PRO A 136 28.12 -33.66 38.45
CA PRO A 136 27.53 -34.23 37.25
C PRO A 136 28.23 -35.51 36.76
N ALA A 137 29.54 -35.63 36.92
CA ALA A 137 30.27 -36.81 36.51
C ALA A 137 29.97 -38.02 37.37
N VAL A 138 29.69 -37.82 38.67
CA VAL A 138 29.25 -38.91 39.57
C VAL A 138 27.83 -39.33 39.22
N LEU A 139 26.91 -38.40 39.03
CA LEU A 139 25.52 -38.69 38.63
C LEU A 139 25.47 -39.46 37.31
N ALA A 140 26.32 -39.11 36.34
CA ALA A 140 26.32 -39.69 35.00
C ALA A 140 26.78 -41.16 34.97
N GLN A 141 27.48 -41.64 35.99
CA GLN A 141 27.94 -43.03 36.07
C GLN A 141 26.79 -44.03 36.03
N ASP A 142 25.68 -43.72 36.70
CA ASP A 142 24.50 -44.57 36.78
C ASP A 142 23.70 -44.66 35.47
N TYR A 143 24.01 -43.77 34.51
CA TYR A 143 23.30 -43.67 33.22
C TYR A 143 24.12 -44.20 32.03
N VAL A 144 25.30 -44.78 32.28
CA VAL A 144 26.09 -45.42 31.23
C VAL A 144 25.40 -46.72 30.82
N ASN A 145 24.95 -46.80 29.58
CA ASN A 145 24.28 -47.96 29.00
C ASN A 145 24.61 -48.09 27.50
N PRO A 146 25.63 -48.92 27.18
CA PRO A 146 26.05 -49.13 25.80
C PRO A 146 24.96 -49.70 24.89
N GLU A 147 24.05 -50.52 25.44
CA GLU A 147 22.92 -51.11 24.67
C GLU A 147 21.96 -50.02 24.17
N ASN A 148 21.81 -48.95 24.92
CA ASN A 148 21.00 -47.77 24.53
C ASN A 148 21.82 -46.68 23.87
N GLY A 149 23.09 -46.96 23.51
CA GLY A 149 23.98 -46.00 22.80
C GLY A 149 24.57 -44.92 23.72
N VAL A 150 24.68 -45.18 25.03
CA VAL A 150 25.40 -44.36 26.01
C VAL A 150 26.65 -45.11 26.45
N GLU A 151 27.75 -44.98 25.72
CA GLU A 151 28.95 -45.79 25.84
C GLU A 151 29.78 -45.48 27.08
N ASN A 152 29.76 -44.23 27.56
CA ASN A 152 30.56 -43.75 28.66
C ASN A 152 29.95 -42.52 29.35
N VAL A 153 30.57 -42.06 30.42
CA VAL A 153 30.17 -40.91 31.23
C VAL A 153 30.08 -39.63 30.37
N ASP A 154 31.04 -39.43 29.47
CA ASP A 154 31.05 -38.24 28.60
C ASP A 154 29.85 -38.22 27.63
N ALA A 155 29.46 -39.39 27.11
CA ALA A 155 28.28 -39.50 26.25
C ALA A 155 27.00 -39.26 27.07
N ALA A 156 26.92 -39.69 28.32
CA ALA A 156 25.82 -39.38 29.21
C ALA A 156 25.72 -37.89 29.54
N LEU A 157 26.84 -37.27 29.86
CA LEU A 157 26.93 -35.83 30.13
C LEU A 157 26.56 -35.00 28.90
N GLN A 158 27.07 -35.38 27.70
CA GLN A 158 26.71 -34.67 26.45
C GLN A 158 25.20 -34.73 26.18
N GLY A 159 24.59 -35.90 26.39
CA GLY A 159 23.15 -36.04 26.22
C GLY A 159 22.34 -35.21 27.24
N ALA A 160 22.81 -35.18 28.50
CA ALA A 160 22.21 -34.33 29.53
C ALA A 160 22.38 -32.83 29.20
N CYS A 161 23.56 -32.41 28.70
CA CYS A 161 23.80 -31.07 28.24
C CYS A 161 22.83 -30.67 27.09
N ASP A 162 22.65 -31.55 26.10
CA ASP A 162 21.72 -31.30 24.99
C ASP A 162 20.26 -31.15 25.48
N ILE A 163 19.84 -31.92 26.48
CA ILE A 163 18.49 -31.80 27.07
C ILE A 163 18.36 -30.49 27.85
N ILE A 164 19.35 -30.13 28.69
CA ILE A 164 19.35 -28.89 29.45
C ILE A 164 19.35 -27.68 28.52
N ALA A 165 20.18 -27.71 27.47
CA ALA A 165 20.23 -26.63 26.47
C ALA A 165 18.87 -26.45 25.77
N GLU A 166 18.20 -27.55 25.41
CA GLU A 166 16.85 -27.47 24.84
C GLU A 166 15.84 -26.91 25.82
N THR A 167 15.88 -27.32 27.08
CA THR A 167 14.99 -26.83 28.15
C THR A 167 15.16 -25.32 28.35
N ILE A 168 16.39 -24.82 28.40
CA ILE A 168 16.69 -23.38 28.49
C ILE A 168 16.19 -22.66 27.25
N SER A 169 16.35 -23.25 26.06
CA SER A 169 15.92 -22.64 24.81
C SER A 169 14.42 -22.50 24.67
N ASP A 170 13.65 -23.33 25.36
CA ASP A 170 12.20 -23.32 25.37
C ASP A 170 11.61 -22.39 26.45
N ASP A 171 12.45 -21.79 27.30
CA ASP A 171 12.00 -20.87 28.33
C ASP A 171 11.52 -19.55 27.72
N ALA A 172 10.22 -19.30 27.81
CA ALA A 172 9.59 -18.10 27.24
C ALA A 172 10.11 -16.79 27.88
N ALA A 173 10.47 -16.80 29.17
CA ALA A 173 10.99 -15.61 29.86
C ALA A 173 12.40 -15.27 29.36
N VAL A 174 13.26 -16.27 29.19
CA VAL A 174 14.61 -16.11 28.62
C VAL A 174 14.51 -15.59 27.18
N ARG A 175 13.66 -16.17 26.36
CA ARG A 175 13.44 -15.75 24.96
C ARG A 175 12.95 -14.30 24.88
N LYS A 176 11.95 -13.94 25.69
CA LYS A 176 11.42 -12.57 25.78
C LYS A 176 12.51 -11.57 26.18
N ALA A 177 13.26 -11.86 27.23
CA ALA A 177 14.33 -10.99 27.71
C ALA A 177 15.44 -10.82 26.66
N LEU A 178 15.82 -11.89 25.94
CA LEU A 178 16.81 -11.81 24.87
C LEU A 178 16.29 -11.02 23.66
N ARG A 179 15.04 -11.18 23.26
CA ARG A 179 14.40 -10.41 22.20
C ARG A 179 14.39 -8.91 22.53
N GLU A 180 14.06 -8.54 23.78
CA GLU A 180 14.13 -7.16 24.24
C GLU A 180 15.57 -6.60 24.22
N LEU A 181 16.55 -7.43 24.63
CA LEU A 181 17.96 -7.03 24.58
C LEU A 181 18.41 -6.77 23.14
N VAL A 182 18.07 -7.68 22.20
CA VAL A 182 18.40 -7.55 20.77
C VAL A 182 17.72 -6.28 20.19
N SER A 183 16.47 -6.03 20.50
CA SER A 183 15.76 -4.83 20.04
C SER A 183 16.43 -3.53 20.50
N ARG A 184 16.93 -3.49 21.75
CA ARG A 184 17.55 -2.28 22.32
C ARG A 184 19.00 -2.09 21.95
N ARG A 185 19.80 -3.16 21.88
CA ARG A 185 21.26 -3.12 21.77
C ARG A 185 21.83 -3.85 20.56
N GLY A 186 20.98 -4.57 19.83
CA GLY A 186 21.38 -5.29 18.64
C GLY A 186 21.74 -4.36 17.49
N SER A 187 22.63 -4.84 16.62
CA SER A 187 23.04 -4.18 15.38
C SER A 187 22.79 -5.07 14.18
N LEU A 188 22.28 -4.48 13.12
CA LEU A 188 22.23 -5.07 11.78
C LEU A 188 23.54 -4.80 11.08
N ASN A 189 24.26 -5.84 10.66
CA ASN A 189 25.54 -5.74 9.99
C ASN A 189 25.44 -6.36 8.60
N CYS A 190 26.05 -5.70 7.63
CA CYS A 190 26.17 -6.21 6.28
C CYS A 190 27.64 -6.16 5.84
N LYS A 191 28.06 -7.19 5.12
CA LYS A 191 29.39 -7.27 4.49
C LYS A 191 29.21 -7.68 3.03
N ALA A 192 30.12 -7.23 2.17
CA ALA A 192 30.20 -7.71 0.81
C ALA A 192 30.39 -9.23 0.76
N ALA A 193 29.73 -9.91 -0.16
CA ALA A 193 30.07 -11.29 -0.51
C ALA A 193 31.43 -11.32 -1.23
N GLU A 194 32.04 -12.50 -1.31
CA GLU A 194 33.40 -12.65 -1.88
C GLU A 194 33.48 -12.24 -3.36
N ASP A 195 32.40 -12.44 -4.11
CA ASP A 195 32.31 -12.14 -5.54
C ASP A 195 31.63 -10.77 -5.82
N ALA A 196 31.47 -9.91 -4.81
CA ALA A 196 30.82 -8.62 -4.99
C ALA A 196 31.71 -7.64 -5.78
N GLU A 197 31.14 -6.97 -6.79
CA GLU A 197 31.83 -5.95 -7.57
C GLU A 197 32.20 -4.74 -6.70
N ALA A 198 33.42 -4.23 -6.82
CA ALA A 198 33.96 -3.14 -5.98
C ALA A 198 33.13 -1.84 -6.06
N ASP A 199 32.54 -1.54 -7.20
CA ASP A 199 31.70 -0.37 -7.44
C ASP A 199 30.22 -0.73 -7.71
N GLY A 200 29.75 -1.86 -7.18
CA GLY A 200 28.40 -2.35 -7.34
C GLY A 200 27.33 -1.43 -6.71
N VAL A 201 26.09 -1.65 -7.08
CA VAL A 201 24.90 -0.88 -6.63
C VAL A 201 24.77 -0.86 -5.11
N TYR A 202 25.24 -1.93 -4.43
CA TYR A 202 25.15 -2.08 -2.97
C TYR A 202 26.40 -1.62 -2.22
N LYS A 203 27.33 -0.90 -2.85
CA LYS A 203 28.59 -0.43 -2.24
C LYS A 203 28.42 0.26 -0.89
N LEU A 204 27.33 0.99 -0.69
CA LEU A 204 27.01 1.66 0.58
C LEU A 204 26.75 0.69 1.74
N TYR A 205 26.52 -0.59 1.44
CA TYR A 205 26.21 -1.65 2.42
C TYR A 205 27.34 -2.68 2.56
N TYR A 206 28.47 -2.52 1.89
CA TYR A 206 29.60 -3.48 1.92
C TYR A 206 30.33 -3.55 3.27
N ASP A 207 30.22 -2.48 4.06
CA ASP A 207 30.69 -2.43 5.45
C ASP A 207 29.68 -1.58 6.24
N PHE A 208 28.47 -2.13 6.42
CA PHE A 208 27.38 -1.43 7.07
C PHE A 208 27.12 -2.02 8.45
N SER A 209 27.02 -1.15 9.46
CA SER A 209 26.62 -1.51 10.81
C SER A 209 25.74 -0.42 11.40
N GLN A 210 24.53 -0.79 11.80
CA GLN A 210 23.60 0.15 12.42
C GLN A 210 22.73 -0.54 13.47
N SER A 211 22.41 0.20 14.56
CA SER A 211 21.48 -0.28 15.58
C SER A 211 20.12 -0.63 14.97
N ILE A 212 19.55 -1.77 15.37
CA ILE A 212 18.22 -2.25 14.96
C ILE A 212 17.14 -1.19 15.15
N SER A 213 17.21 -0.41 16.24
CA SER A 213 16.26 0.66 16.55
C SER A 213 16.37 1.89 15.65
N ARG A 214 17.45 2.04 14.87
CA ARG A 214 17.74 3.21 14.04
C ARG A 214 17.79 2.92 12.53
N VAL A 215 17.84 1.64 12.14
CA VAL A 215 17.90 1.27 10.73
C VAL A 215 16.60 1.68 10.04
N LEU A 216 16.73 2.32 8.87
CA LEU A 216 15.59 2.87 8.11
C LEU A 216 15.00 1.83 7.17
N ASP A 217 13.72 1.94 6.86
CA ASP A 217 12.99 0.97 6.06
C ASP A 217 13.58 0.78 4.65
N HIS A 218 13.98 1.87 3.97
CA HIS A 218 14.61 1.77 2.65
C HIS A 218 15.99 1.07 2.71
N GLN A 219 16.74 1.19 3.82
CA GLN A 219 17.99 0.46 4.02
C GLN A 219 17.73 -1.03 4.17
N ILE A 220 16.70 -1.41 4.93
CA ILE A 220 16.30 -2.82 5.10
C ILE A 220 15.91 -3.42 3.75
N LEU A 221 15.13 -2.71 2.93
CA LEU A 221 14.72 -3.19 1.61
C LEU A 221 15.90 -3.36 0.66
N ALA A 222 16.84 -2.41 0.65
CA ALA A 222 18.06 -2.51 -0.14
C ALA A 222 18.92 -3.69 0.30
N ILE A 223 19.12 -3.86 1.63
CA ILE A 223 19.88 -4.96 2.23
C ILE A 223 19.24 -6.32 1.91
N ASN A 224 17.92 -6.43 2.05
CA ASN A 224 17.21 -7.67 1.74
C ASN A 224 17.35 -8.05 0.25
N ARG A 225 17.28 -7.08 -0.66
CA ARG A 225 17.49 -7.31 -2.09
C ARG A 225 18.93 -7.74 -2.37
N GLY A 226 19.94 -7.04 -1.81
CA GLY A 226 21.34 -7.38 -1.99
C GLY A 226 21.70 -8.76 -1.40
N GLU A 227 21.08 -9.16 -0.29
CA GLU A 227 21.21 -10.51 0.27
C GLU A 227 20.56 -11.58 -0.64
N LYS A 228 19.38 -11.30 -1.16
CA LYS A 228 18.66 -12.19 -2.12
C LYS A 228 19.45 -12.38 -3.42
N GLU A 229 20.13 -11.35 -3.88
CA GLU A 229 21.00 -11.38 -5.06
C GLU A 229 22.38 -11.99 -4.78
N GLY A 230 22.66 -12.37 -3.52
CA GLY A 230 23.93 -12.98 -3.12
C GLY A 230 25.10 -12.01 -3.01
N VAL A 231 24.87 -10.69 -3.14
CA VAL A 231 25.92 -9.64 -3.09
C VAL A 231 26.28 -9.25 -1.65
N LEU A 232 25.33 -9.40 -0.71
CA LEU A 232 25.50 -9.06 0.69
C LEU A 232 25.37 -10.28 1.60
N LYS A 233 26.22 -10.37 2.62
CA LYS A 233 26.09 -11.26 3.78
C LYS A 233 25.57 -10.44 4.96
N VAL A 234 24.41 -10.82 5.51
CA VAL A 234 23.70 -10.04 6.53
C VAL A 234 23.61 -10.81 7.84
N SER A 235 23.87 -10.11 8.95
CA SER A 235 23.79 -10.70 10.29
C SER A 235 23.26 -9.70 11.31
N VAL A 236 22.67 -10.24 12.38
CA VAL A 236 22.33 -9.48 13.58
C VAL A 236 23.32 -9.86 14.68
N THR A 237 23.86 -8.88 15.38
CA THR A 237 24.83 -9.12 16.47
C THR A 237 24.44 -8.35 17.72
N LEU A 238 24.92 -8.84 18.86
CA LEU A 238 24.91 -8.14 20.14
C LEU A 238 26.33 -7.73 20.53
N PRO A 239 26.53 -6.62 21.25
CA PRO A 239 27.84 -6.24 21.73
C PRO A 239 28.35 -7.20 22.80
N GLY A 240 29.63 -7.60 22.68
CA GLY A 240 30.31 -8.46 23.66
C GLY A 240 29.59 -9.79 23.90
N ASN A 241 29.54 -10.21 25.17
CA ASN A 241 28.92 -11.47 25.61
C ASN A 241 27.57 -11.26 26.35
N GLU A 242 26.88 -10.16 26.10
CA GLU A 242 25.66 -9.77 26.85
C GLU A 242 24.52 -10.79 26.69
N GLY A 243 24.36 -11.36 25.47
CA GLY A 243 23.33 -12.35 25.19
C GLY A 243 23.53 -13.64 25.95
N ALA A 244 24.73 -14.24 25.90
CA ALA A 244 25.07 -15.45 26.65
C ALA A 244 24.98 -15.21 28.17
N ALA A 245 25.47 -14.06 28.64
CA ALA A 245 25.38 -13.69 30.06
C ALA A 245 23.92 -13.56 30.55
N LEU A 246 23.01 -13.07 29.69
CA LEU A 246 21.58 -13.01 30.02
C LEU A 246 20.97 -14.42 30.15
N VAL A 247 21.24 -15.30 29.18
CA VAL A 247 20.74 -16.69 29.20
C VAL A 247 21.31 -17.45 30.39
N CYS A 248 22.61 -17.32 30.68
CA CYS A 248 23.21 -17.92 31.87
C CYS A 248 22.56 -17.44 33.18
N ARG A 249 22.27 -16.14 33.31
CA ARG A 249 21.56 -15.62 34.49
C ARG A 249 20.17 -16.18 34.66
N GLY A 250 19.45 -16.45 33.57
CA GLY A 250 18.14 -17.09 33.62
C GLY A 250 18.20 -18.56 34.00
N ALA A 251 19.28 -19.26 33.64
CA ALA A 251 19.46 -20.70 33.88
C ALA A 251 20.12 -21.04 35.21
N LEU A 252 20.99 -20.17 35.76
CA LEU A 252 21.78 -20.43 36.94
C LEU A 252 21.06 -20.02 38.22
N LYS A 253 21.02 -20.94 39.21
CA LYS A 253 20.54 -20.64 40.57
C LYS A 253 21.61 -19.84 41.34
N PRO A 254 21.25 -18.79 42.09
CA PRO A 254 22.19 -18.03 42.90
C PRO A 254 22.89 -18.91 43.95
N GLY A 255 24.23 -18.91 43.95
CA GLY A 255 25.02 -19.68 44.96
C GLY A 255 25.20 -21.16 44.72
N ALA A 256 24.78 -21.69 43.57
CA ALA A 256 24.93 -23.11 43.25
C ALA A 256 26.38 -23.50 42.97
N ALA A 257 26.90 -24.54 43.63
CA ALA A 257 28.28 -25.01 43.49
C ALA A 257 28.59 -25.67 42.12
N VAL A 258 27.55 -26.12 41.39
CA VAL A 258 27.66 -26.89 40.12
C VAL A 258 27.38 -26.00 38.89
N SER A 259 27.69 -24.74 38.99
CA SER A 259 27.32 -23.77 37.95
C SER A 259 28.05 -23.90 36.60
N SER A 260 29.24 -24.59 36.55
CA SER A 260 30.05 -24.65 35.33
C SER A 260 29.37 -25.50 34.23
N PHE A 261 28.79 -26.65 34.56
CA PHE A 261 28.14 -27.52 33.58
C PHE A 261 26.86 -26.90 33.03
N VAL A 262 26.00 -26.38 33.93
CA VAL A 262 24.76 -25.69 33.51
C VAL A 262 25.10 -24.40 32.74
N ARG A 263 26.19 -23.73 33.08
CA ARG A 263 26.69 -22.57 32.31
C ARG A 263 27.07 -22.97 30.89
N ALA A 264 27.82 -24.05 30.72
CA ALA A 264 28.20 -24.54 29.38
C ALA A 264 26.95 -24.93 28.55
N ALA A 265 25.95 -25.58 29.19
CA ALA A 265 24.69 -25.89 28.54
C ALA A 265 23.89 -24.63 28.18
N ALA A 266 23.92 -23.59 29.00
CA ALA A 266 23.27 -22.30 28.72
C ALA A 266 23.98 -21.52 27.58
N GLU A 267 25.31 -21.59 27.51
CA GLU A 267 26.08 -21.01 26.40
C GLU A 267 25.78 -21.75 25.08
N ASP A 268 25.72 -23.10 25.09
CA ASP A 268 25.29 -23.88 23.93
C ASP A 268 23.84 -23.57 23.52
N ALA A 269 22.94 -23.45 24.49
CA ALA A 269 21.56 -23.04 24.25
C ALA A 269 21.51 -21.67 23.53
N TYR A 270 22.28 -20.70 24.00
CA TYR A 270 22.36 -19.38 23.39
C TYR A 270 22.88 -19.44 21.96
N GLU A 271 24.07 -20.03 21.75
CA GLU A 271 24.77 -20.00 20.46
C GLU A 271 24.07 -20.83 19.38
N ARG A 272 23.59 -22.01 19.75
CA ARG A 272 23.06 -22.99 18.79
C ARG A 272 21.54 -22.91 18.59
N LEU A 273 20.79 -22.56 19.63
CA LEU A 273 19.32 -22.68 19.61
C LEU A 273 18.61 -21.33 19.65
N ILE A 274 18.87 -20.49 20.69
CA ILE A 274 18.05 -19.30 20.96
C ILE A 274 18.46 -18.17 20.03
N PHE A 275 19.74 -17.78 20.01
CA PHE A 275 20.19 -16.59 19.29
C PHE A 275 19.98 -16.70 17.78
N PRO A 276 20.23 -17.82 17.10
CA PRO A 276 19.89 -17.98 15.69
C PRO A 276 18.38 -17.88 15.40
N SER A 277 17.55 -18.29 16.35
CA SER A 277 16.10 -18.13 16.25
C SER A 277 15.69 -16.65 16.37
N ILE A 278 16.20 -15.95 17.38
CA ILE A 278 15.93 -14.53 17.61
C ILE A 278 16.49 -13.66 16.46
N GLN A 279 17.64 -14.02 15.90
CA GLN A 279 18.18 -13.36 14.70
C GLN A 279 17.18 -13.43 13.52
N ARG A 280 16.62 -14.63 13.24
CA ARG A 280 15.63 -14.80 12.16
C ARG A 280 14.35 -14.02 12.45
N GLU A 281 13.85 -14.08 13.69
CA GLU A 281 12.68 -13.30 14.12
C GLU A 281 12.92 -11.81 13.92
N THR A 282 14.03 -11.28 14.42
CA THR A 282 14.42 -9.87 14.28
C THR A 282 14.51 -9.45 12.82
N ARG A 283 15.12 -10.29 11.95
CA ARG A 283 15.19 -10.01 10.51
C ARG A 283 13.82 -10.02 9.86
N SER A 284 12.94 -10.93 10.27
CA SER A 284 11.55 -10.98 9.81
C SER A 284 10.78 -9.72 10.23
N ASP A 285 10.88 -9.33 11.50
CA ASP A 285 10.19 -8.14 12.03
C ASP A 285 10.65 -6.85 11.33
N LEU A 286 11.97 -6.70 11.13
CA LEU A 286 12.53 -5.58 10.37
C LEU A 286 11.99 -5.55 8.94
N SER A 287 11.93 -6.70 8.28
CA SER A 287 11.41 -6.81 6.91
C SER A 287 9.92 -6.48 6.84
N GLN A 288 9.10 -7.00 7.77
CA GLN A 288 7.68 -6.70 7.84
C GLN A 288 7.43 -5.20 8.07
N ARG A 289 8.18 -4.57 8.99
CA ARG A 289 8.12 -3.13 9.22
C ARG A 289 8.43 -2.35 7.93
N ALA A 290 9.51 -2.73 7.24
CA ALA A 290 9.94 -2.06 6.01
C ALA A 290 8.95 -2.25 4.86
N TYR A 291 8.35 -3.45 4.73
CA TYR A 291 7.30 -3.71 3.74
C TYR A 291 6.05 -2.88 4.02
N ALA A 292 5.59 -2.83 5.26
CA ALA A 292 4.44 -2.01 5.64
C ALA A 292 4.66 -0.52 5.34
N GLY A 293 5.87 0.01 5.64
CA GLY A 293 6.26 1.38 5.30
C GLY A 293 6.27 1.63 3.79
N ALA A 294 6.88 0.74 3.01
CA ALA A 294 6.94 0.84 1.56
C ALA A 294 5.55 0.75 0.90
N ILE A 295 4.72 -0.20 1.30
CA ILE A 295 3.36 -0.37 0.78
C ILE A 295 2.51 0.88 1.07
N ARG A 296 2.65 1.47 2.25
CA ARG A 296 1.99 2.74 2.59
C ARG A 296 2.42 3.86 1.65
N ASN A 297 3.72 4.01 1.38
CA ASN A 297 4.24 5.02 0.45
C ASN A 297 3.73 4.77 -0.97
N PHE A 298 3.65 3.50 -1.41
CA PHE A 298 3.10 3.17 -2.73
C PHE A 298 1.61 3.52 -2.84
N ALA A 299 0.83 3.28 -1.80
CA ALA A 299 -0.58 3.69 -1.72
C ALA A 299 -0.73 5.22 -1.78
N LEU A 300 0.13 5.95 -1.06
CA LEU A 300 0.17 7.42 -1.10
C LEU A 300 0.53 7.97 -2.48
N ASN A 301 1.40 7.30 -3.23
CA ASN A 301 1.79 7.69 -4.58
C ASN A 301 0.71 7.34 -5.64
N LEU A 302 -0.02 6.25 -5.44
CA LEU A 302 -1.06 5.82 -6.38
C LEU A 302 -2.28 6.74 -6.37
N LYS A 303 -2.75 7.15 -5.19
CA LYS A 303 -3.97 7.94 -5.03
C LYS A 303 -3.99 9.22 -5.89
N PRO A 304 -2.95 10.09 -5.85
CA PRO A 304 -2.92 11.28 -6.67
C PRO A 304 -2.83 11.00 -8.18
N LEU A 305 -2.22 9.89 -8.59
CA LEU A 305 -2.22 9.49 -10.02
C LEU A 305 -3.63 9.18 -10.52
N LEU A 306 -4.43 8.49 -9.70
CA LEU A 306 -5.83 8.16 -10.01
C LEU A 306 -6.74 9.40 -9.94
N MET A 307 -6.44 10.30 -9.00
CA MET A 307 -7.24 11.50 -8.74
C MET A 307 -6.83 12.71 -9.58
N GLN A 308 -5.97 12.55 -10.58
CA GLN A 308 -5.62 13.64 -11.50
C GLN A 308 -6.88 14.19 -12.18
N PRO A 309 -6.99 15.55 -12.33
CA PRO A 309 -8.11 16.16 -13.02
C PRO A 309 -8.23 15.66 -14.46
N PRO A 310 -9.42 15.24 -14.87
CA PRO A 310 -9.67 14.81 -16.24
C PRO A 310 -9.67 16.01 -17.20
N VAL A 311 -9.16 15.81 -18.43
CA VAL A 311 -9.18 16.82 -19.49
C VAL A 311 -10.33 16.47 -20.44
N LYS A 312 -11.55 16.86 -20.06
CA LYS A 312 -12.80 16.50 -20.74
C LYS A 312 -13.10 17.39 -21.96
N GLY A 313 -13.97 16.90 -22.83
CA GLY A 313 -14.65 17.70 -23.86
C GLY A 313 -13.85 17.98 -25.14
N CYS A 314 -12.65 17.43 -25.30
CA CYS A 314 -11.81 17.65 -26.48
C CYS A 314 -11.38 16.36 -27.15
N VAL A 315 -11.24 16.41 -28.47
CA VAL A 315 -10.61 15.33 -29.22
C VAL A 315 -9.13 15.27 -28.87
N THR A 316 -8.65 14.07 -28.52
CA THR A 316 -7.31 13.82 -28.02
C THR A 316 -6.57 12.85 -28.94
N MET A 317 -5.30 13.19 -29.28
CA MET A 317 -4.39 12.28 -29.98
C MET A 317 -3.43 11.65 -28.99
N GLY A 318 -3.36 10.32 -28.95
CA GLY A 318 -2.38 9.56 -28.17
C GLY A 318 -1.21 9.14 -29.03
N LEU A 319 -0.01 9.37 -28.55
CA LEU A 319 1.24 8.96 -29.16
C LEU A 319 1.95 7.95 -28.25
N ASP A 320 2.15 6.73 -28.75
CA ASP A 320 2.93 5.69 -28.09
C ASP A 320 4.30 5.61 -28.77
N PRO A 321 5.36 6.22 -28.17
CA PRO A 321 6.67 6.35 -28.81
C PRO A 321 7.38 5.00 -28.99
N GLY A 322 8.19 4.88 -30.05
CA GLY A 322 9.03 3.69 -30.24
C GLY A 322 10.06 3.88 -31.35
N TYR A 323 11.30 3.38 -31.13
CA TYR A 323 12.36 3.49 -32.14
C TYR A 323 12.15 2.53 -33.32
N ARG A 324 12.03 1.22 -33.08
CA ARG A 324 12.02 0.20 -34.13
C ARG A 324 10.68 0.08 -34.85
N ASN A 325 9.61 0.10 -34.08
CA ASN A 325 8.26 -0.17 -34.61
C ASN A 325 7.49 1.12 -34.90
N GLY A 326 8.16 2.27 -34.88
CA GLY A 326 7.55 3.59 -35.06
C GLY A 326 6.72 4.04 -33.87
N CYS A 327 6.24 5.27 -33.92
CA CYS A 327 5.30 5.86 -32.98
C CYS A 327 3.87 5.50 -33.43
N LYS A 328 3.11 4.81 -32.56
CA LYS A 328 1.70 4.49 -32.82
C LYS A 328 0.85 5.67 -32.40
N VAL A 329 -0.16 5.94 -33.19
CA VAL A 329 -1.03 7.09 -33.07
C VAL A 329 -2.48 6.65 -33.04
N ALA A 330 -3.23 7.15 -32.07
CA ALA A 330 -4.67 6.98 -32.02
C ALA A 330 -5.34 8.33 -31.74
N VAL A 331 -6.39 8.65 -32.46
CA VAL A 331 -7.22 9.82 -32.20
C VAL A 331 -8.53 9.36 -31.59
N VAL A 332 -8.91 9.92 -30.45
CA VAL A 332 -10.14 9.61 -29.75
C VAL A 332 -11.02 10.85 -29.61
N ASP A 333 -12.33 10.64 -29.73
CA ASP A 333 -13.31 11.69 -29.52
C ASP A 333 -13.44 12.07 -28.02
N PRO A 334 -14.24 13.07 -27.64
CA PRO A 334 -14.42 13.47 -26.24
C PRO A 334 -14.98 12.36 -25.32
N THR A 335 -15.55 11.29 -25.89
CA THR A 335 -16.10 10.13 -25.14
C THR A 335 -15.09 8.98 -25.05
N GLY A 336 -13.90 9.12 -25.65
CA GLY A 336 -12.88 8.09 -25.73
C GLY A 336 -13.08 7.07 -26.86
N LYS A 337 -14.05 7.28 -27.77
CA LYS A 337 -14.23 6.44 -28.98
C LYS A 337 -13.13 6.74 -29.99
N VAL A 338 -12.55 5.70 -30.59
CA VAL A 338 -11.50 5.84 -31.59
C VAL A 338 -12.08 6.38 -32.89
N LEU A 339 -11.50 7.48 -33.40
CA LEU A 339 -11.83 8.11 -34.68
C LEU A 339 -10.86 7.67 -35.78
N ASP A 340 -9.56 7.66 -35.47
CA ASP A 340 -8.52 7.35 -36.45
C ASP A 340 -7.31 6.69 -35.77
N THR A 341 -6.54 5.92 -36.53
CA THR A 341 -5.28 5.33 -36.09
C THR A 341 -4.24 5.38 -37.21
N THR A 342 -2.96 5.51 -36.85
CA THR A 342 -1.84 5.43 -37.80
C THR A 342 -0.54 5.07 -37.10
N VAL A 343 0.53 4.82 -37.87
CA VAL A 343 1.90 4.66 -37.36
C VAL A 343 2.80 5.63 -38.10
N VAL A 344 3.65 6.35 -37.38
CA VAL A 344 4.63 7.30 -37.93
C VAL A 344 6.03 6.97 -37.43
N TYR A 345 7.07 7.41 -38.16
CA TYR A 345 8.46 7.03 -37.89
C TYR A 345 9.35 8.26 -37.69
N PRO A 346 9.15 9.08 -36.64
CA PRO A 346 9.88 10.34 -36.47
C PRO A 346 11.37 10.18 -36.18
N THR A 347 11.81 8.98 -35.77
CA THR A 347 13.18 8.71 -35.29
C THR A 347 14.12 8.17 -36.35
N PHE A 348 13.63 7.82 -37.55
CA PHE A 348 14.45 7.16 -38.58
C PHE A 348 15.29 8.13 -39.42
N SER A 349 14.75 9.30 -39.76
CA SER A 349 15.45 10.34 -40.52
C SER A 349 14.63 11.64 -40.49
N GLU A 350 15.27 12.78 -40.78
CA GLU A 350 14.60 14.07 -40.85
C GLU A 350 13.45 14.07 -41.89
N ARG A 351 13.65 13.39 -43.03
CA ARG A 351 12.60 13.18 -44.02
C ARG A 351 11.40 12.45 -43.45
N LYS A 352 11.65 11.37 -42.68
CA LYS A 352 10.58 10.56 -42.04
C LYS A 352 9.87 11.36 -40.94
N LYS A 353 10.59 12.21 -40.23
CA LYS A 353 10.00 13.14 -39.27
C LYS A 353 9.06 14.12 -39.94
N GLN A 354 9.46 14.69 -41.08
CA GLN A 354 8.58 15.58 -41.85
C GLN A 354 7.33 14.87 -42.39
N GLU A 355 7.50 13.66 -42.96
CA GLU A 355 6.37 12.81 -43.36
C GLU A 355 5.40 12.53 -42.17
N ALA A 356 5.94 12.33 -40.97
CA ALA A 356 5.15 12.19 -39.76
C ALA A 356 4.36 13.44 -39.40
N ILE A 357 5.01 14.60 -39.40
CA ILE A 357 4.37 15.91 -39.15
C ILE A 357 3.25 16.17 -40.14
N ASP A 358 3.48 15.92 -41.44
CA ASP A 358 2.47 16.11 -42.49
C ASP A 358 1.27 15.18 -42.26
N ARG A 359 1.51 13.93 -41.94
CA ARG A 359 0.46 12.94 -41.66
C ARG A 359 -0.37 13.32 -40.45
N LEU A 360 0.29 13.70 -39.33
CA LEU A 360 -0.38 14.12 -38.10
C LEU A 360 -1.14 15.45 -38.29
N SER A 361 -0.62 16.35 -39.10
CA SER A 361 -1.30 17.61 -39.46
C SER A 361 -2.63 17.37 -40.18
N VAL A 362 -2.71 16.34 -41.04
CA VAL A 362 -3.97 15.92 -41.68
C VAL A 362 -4.98 15.44 -40.63
N LEU A 363 -4.56 14.58 -39.71
CA LEU A 363 -5.43 14.07 -38.64
C LEU A 363 -5.91 15.19 -37.73
N MET A 364 -5.01 16.09 -37.33
CA MET A 364 -5.35 17.24 -36.46
C MET A 364 -6.44 18.12 -37.07
N ARG A 365 -6.35 18.41 -38.40
CA ARG A 365 -7.37 19.20 -39.11
C ARG A 365 -8.66 18.44 -39.33
N LYS A 366 -8.57 17.14 -39.70
CA LYS A 366 -9.72 16.29 -40.01
C LYS A 366 -10.60 16.11 -38.78
N ASP A 367 -9.99 15.75 -37.64
CA ASP A 367 -10.71 15.33 -36.44
C ASP A 367 -10.82 16.45 -35.39
N GLY A 368 -10.20 17.59 -35.62
CA GLY A 368 -10.26 18.75 -34.71
C GLY A 368 -9.52 18.52 -33.39
N VAL A 369 -8.36 17.86 -33.45
CA VAL A 369 -7.55 17.55 -32.27
C VAL A 369 -7.09 18.80 -31.54
N LYS A 370 -7.34 18.85 -30.23
CA LYS A 370 -6.93 19.95 -29.35
C LYS A 370 -5.83 19.54 -28.37
N HIS A 371 -5.80 18.26 -27.99
CA HIS A 371 -4.87 17.75 -27.00
C HIS A 371 -4.04 16.59 -27.58
N ILE A 372 -2.75 16.57 -27.23
CA ILE A 372 -1.85 15.48 -27.59
C ILE A 372 -1.29 14.86 -26.31
N ALA A 373 -1.50 13.57 -26.10
CA ALA A 373 -0.93 12.79 -25.03
C ALA A 373 0.27 12.00 -25.56
N ILE A 374 1.45 12.19 -24.99
CA ILE A 374 2.67 11.48 -25.38
C ILE A 374 3.09 10.54 -24.24
N GLY A 375 3.25 9.27 -24.54
CA GLY A 375 3.79 8.29 -23.59
C GLY A 375 5.22 8.64 -23.16
N ASN A 376 5.56 8.39 -21.90
CA ASN A 376 6.88 8.75 -21.34
C ASN A 376 7.96 7.68 -21.51
N GLY A 377 7.77 6.70 -22.39
CA GLY A 377 8.70 5.61 -22.61
C GLY A 377 9.82 5.92 -23.60
N THR A 378 10.31 4.85 -24.20
CA THR A 378 11.43 4.90 -25.16
C THR A 378 11.08 5.74 -26.38
N ALA A 379 11.96 6.64 -26.82
CA ALA A 379 11.75 7.62 -27.91
C ALA A 379 10.72 8.75 -27.60
N SER A 380 10.37 8.96 -26.34
CA SER A 380 9.47 10.04 -25.93
C SER A 380 10.01 11.43 -26.31
N ARG A 381 11.32 11.67 -26.19
CA ARG A 381 11.97 12.94 -26.52
C ARG A 381 11.87 13.32 -27.99
N GLU A 382 12.16 12.37 -28.85
CA GLU A 382 12.10 12.57 -30.32
C GLU A 382 10.65 12.80 -30.74
N THR A 383 9.71 12.09 -30.12
CA THR A 383 8.28 12.27 -30.35
C THR A 383 7.81 13.62 -29.84
N GLU A 384 8.29 14.09 -28.69
CA GLU A 384 7.99 15.41 -28.15
C GLU A 384 8.55 16.51 -29.04
N ALA A 385 9.81 16.40 -29.48
CA ALA A 385 10.42 17.38 -30.40
C ALA A 385 9.64 17.49 -31.72
N MET A 386 9.20 16.36 -32.30
CA MET A 386 8.32 16.32 -33.46
C MET A 386 6.96 17.01 -33.14
N THR A 387 6.39 16.75 -31.98
CA THR A 387 5.09 17.31 -31.59
C THR A 387 5.15 18.82 -31.43
N VAL A 388 6.22 19.36 -30.85
CA VAL A 388 6.43 20.81 -30.72
C VAL A 388 6.54 21.47 -32.11
N GLU A 389 7.21 20.81 -33.05
CA GLU A 389 7.30 21.30 -34.41
C GLU A 389 5.92 21.27 -35.12
N LEU A 390 5.14 20.22 -34.94
CA LEU A 390 3.76 20.11 -35.41
C LEU A 390 2.89 21.22 -34.84
N LEU A 391 2.99 21.51 -33.53
CA LEU A 391 2.17 22.52 -32.83
C LEU A 391 2.43 23.96 -33.27
N LYS A 392 3.53 24.26 -33.94
CA LYS A 392 3.74 25.59 -34.57
C LYS A 392 2.64 25.96 -35.56
N SER A 393 2.02 24.95 -36.20
CA SER A 393 0.90 25.10 -37.11
C SER A 393 -0.48 25.03 -36.43
N PHE A 394 -0.53 24.77 -35.13
CA PHE A 394 -1.77 24.58 -34.36
C PHE A 394 -1.71 25.29 -32.99
N PRO A 395 -1.76 26.64 -32.98
CA PRO A 395 -1.51 27.44 -31.76
C PRO A 395 -2.54 27.19 -30.63
N ASP A 396 -3.74 26.69 -30.96
CA ASP A 396 -4.81 26.38 -30.00
C ASP A 396 -4.71 24.97 -29.39
N ALA A 397 -3.77 24.17 -29.88
CA ALA A 397 -3.53 22.84 -29.36
C ALA A 397 -2.33 22.82 -28.38
N GLY A 398 -2.30 21.84 -27.50
CA GLY A 398 -1.19 21.63 -26.57
C GLY A 398 -0.94 20.14 -26.33
N TYR A 399 0.22 19.81 -25.75
CA TYR A 399 0.57 18.44 -25.42
C TYR A 399 0.88 18.25 -23.95
N MET A 400 0.79 17.00 -23.51
CA MET A 400 1.20 16.55 -22.17
C MET A 400 1.91 15.21 -22.26
N ILE A 401 2.98 15.07 -21.48
CA ILE A 401 3.60 13.75 -21.28
C ILE A 401 2.76 12.97 -20.28
N VAL A 402 2.31 11.81 -20.69
CA VAL A 402 1.45 10.91 -19.90
C VAL A 402 2.23 9.66 -19.54
N SER A 403 2.08 9.18 -18.30
CA SER A 403 2.68 7.91 -17.90
C SER A 403 2.10 6.76 -18.73
N GLU A 404 2.96 6.01 -19.42
CA GLU A 404 2.58 4.80 -20.14
C GLU A 404 2.68 3.53 -19.27
N ALA A 405 3.01 3.67 -17.97
CA ALA A 405 3.13 2.54 -17.06
C ALA A 405 1.88 1.66 -17.11
N GLY A 406 2.09 0.35 -17.30
CA GLY A 406 1.01 -0.62 -17.45
C GLY A 406 0.23 -0.56 -18.78
N ALA A 407 0.50 0.38 -19.70
CA ALA A 407 -0.20 0.43 -21.00
C ALA A 407 0.07 -0.82 -21.84
N SER A 408 1.28 -1.37 -21.78
CA SER A 408 1.63 -2.64 -22.43
C SER A 408 0.89 -3.83 -21.82
N VAL A 409 0.70 -3.81 -20.47
CA VAL A 409 -0.06 -4.85 -19.76
C VAL A 409 -1.53 -4.80 -20.19
N TYR A 410 -2.13 -3.60 -20.21
CA TYR A 410 -3.49 -3.41 -20.70
C TYR A 410 -3.64 -3.88 -22.15
N SER A 411 -2.78 -3.43 -23.05
CA SER A 411 -2.91 -3.70 -24.49
C SER A 411 -2.84 -5.19 -24.81
N ALA A 412 -2.11 -5.98 -24.02
CA ALA A 412 -2.01 -7.43 -24.13
C ALA A 412 -3.12 -8.18 -23.36
N SER A 413 -3.95 -7.50 -22.59
CA SER A 413 -4.98 -8.12 -21.76
C SER A 413 -6.17 -8.63 -22.57
N PRO A 414 -6.91 -9.65 -22.06
CA PRO A 414 -8.17 -10.07 -22.64
C PRO A 414 -9.20 -8.94 -22.73
N LEU A 415 -9.21 -8.02 -21.77
CA LEU A 415 -10.10 -6.86 -21.75
C LEU A 415 -9.85 -5.96 -22.96
N ALA A 416 -8.58 -5.63 -23.26
CA ALA A 416 -8.24 -4.81 -24.42
C ALA A 416 -8.54 -5.52 -25.74
N ALA A 417 -8.42 -6.85 -25.78
CA ALA A 417 -8.83 -7.65 -26.94
C ALA A 417 -10.36 -7.63 -27.17
N GLU A 418 -11.12 -7.61 -26.10
CA GLU A 418 -12.59 -7.50 -26.12
C GLU A 418 -13.03 -6.09 -26.53
N GLU A 419 -12.37 -5.03 -26.01
CA GLU A 419 -12.67 -3.63 -26.38
C GLU A 419 -12.26 -3.30 -27.82
N PHE A 420 -11.19 -3.89 -28.33
CA PHE A 420 -10.58 -3.59 -29.64
C PHE A 420 -10.18 -4.87 -30.39
N PRO A 421 -11.14 -5.68 -30.86
CA PRO A 421 -10.83 -6.93 -31.54
C PRO A 421 -10.06 -6.73 -32.87
N ASP A 422 -10.29 -5.59 -33.54
CA ASP A 422 -9.70 -5.30 -34.86
C ASP A 422 -8.34 -4.58 -34.80
N TYR A 423 -7.87 -4.19 -33.59
CA TYR A 423 -6.60 -3.48 -33.44
C TYR A 423 -5.52 -4.41 -32.88
N ASP A 424 -4.31 -4.21 -33.39
CA ASP A 424 -3.14 -4.87 -32.82
C ASP A 424 -2.80 -4.34 -31.41
N VAL A 425 -1.97 -5.11 -30.71
CA VAL A 425 -1.57 -4.79 -29.34
C VAL A 425 -0.95 -3.39 -29.21
N ASN A 426 -0.20 -2.95 -30.24
CA ASN A 426 0.49 -1.67 -30.20
C ASN A 426 -0.47 -0.48 -30.35
N LEU A 427 -1.48 -0.58 -31.21
CA LEU A 427 -2.49 0.48 -31.39
C LEU A 427 -3.37 0.65 -30.16
N ARG A 428 -3.69 -0.46 -29.45
CA ARG A 428 -4.43 -0.41 -28.18
C ARG A 428 -3.71 0.41 -27.12
N SER A 429 -2.37 0.35 -27.08
CA SER A 429 -1.55 1.16 -26.18
C SER A 429 -1.72 2.66 -26.45
N ALA A 430 -1.67 3.10 -27.71
CA ALA A 430 -1.86 4.50 -28.08
C ALA A 430 -3.27 5.02 -27.71
N VAL A 431 -4.31 4.19 -27.86
CA VAL A 431 -5.66 4.52 -27.39
C VAL A 431 -5.69 4.71 -25.88
N SER A 432 -5.06 3.83 -25.12
CA SER A 432 -4.96 3.95 -23.66
C SER A 432 -4.26 5.24 -23.24
N ILE A 433 -3.15 5.60 -23.90
CA ILE A 433 -2.42 6.86 -23.63
C ILE A 433 -3.31 8.09 -23.87
N ALA A 434 -4.09 8.11 -24.96
CA ALA A 434 -5.03 9.20 -25.22
C ALA A 434 -6.11 9.31 -24.13
N ARG A 435 -6.73 8.19 -23.75
CA ARG A 435 -7.78 8.12 -22.73
C ARG A 435 -7.29 8.46 -21.34
N ARG A 436 -6.02 8.19 -21.02
CA ARG A 436 -5.41 8.57 -19.72
C ARG A 436 -5.33 10.09 -19.55
N LEU A 437 -5.22 10.86 -20.63
CA LEU A 437 -5.30 12.32 -20.56
C LEU A 437 -6.75 12.77 -20.36
N GLN A 438 -7.71 12.10 -21.00
CA GLN A 438 -9.13 12.44 -20.89
C GLN A 438 -9.70 12.12 -19.50
N ASP A 439 -9.49 10.92 -18.99
CA ASP A 439 -9.85 10.51 -17.63
C ASP A 439 -8.89 9.42 -17.11
N PRO A 440 -7.87 9.82 -16.30
CA PRO A 440 -6.89 8.90 -15.75
C PRO A 440 -7.53 7.75 -14.94
N LEU A 441 -8.52 8.07 -14.09
CA LEU A 441 -9.17 7.07 -13.23
C LEU A 441 -9.89 6.01 -14.06
N ALA A 442 -10.72 6.43 -15.01
CA ALA A 442 -11.52 5.52 -15.84
C ALA A 442 -10.65 4.56 -16.67
N GLU A 443 -9.43 4.96 -17.04
CA GLU A 443 -8.52 4.13 -17.81
C GLU A 443 -7.60 3.28 -16.92
N LEU A 444 -7.04 3.85 -15.84
CA LEU A 444 -6.10 3.15 -14.97
C LEU A 444 -6.75 2.02 -14.15
N VAL A 445 -8.05 2.08 -13.86
CA VAL A 445 -8.77 0.98 -13.19
C VAL A 445 -8.85 -0.31 -14.02
N LYS A 446 -8.55 -0.26 -15.31
CA LYS A 446 -8.49 -1.42 -16.22
C LYS A 446 -7.22 -2.23 -16.05
N ILE A 447 -6.25 -1.73 -15.30
CA ILE A 447 -4.91 -2.27 -15.14
C ILE A 447 -4.73 -2.69 -13.69
N ASP A 448 -4.01 -3.80 -13.46
CA ASP A 448 -3.55 -4.13 -12.10
C ASP A 448 -2.72 -2.96 -11.57
N PRO A 449 -3.08 -2.35 -10.41
CA PRO A 449 -2.35 -1.24 -9.84
C PRO A 449 -0.85 -1.51 -9.66
N GLN A 450 -0.44 -2.75 -9.49
CA GLN A 450 0.96 -3.14 -9.42
C GLN A 450 1.72 -2.87 -10.73
N ALA A 451 1.05 -2.86 -11.87
CA ALA A 451 1.65 -2.56 -13.16
C ALA A 451 1.87 -1.05 -13.40
N ILE A 452 1.32 -0.17 -12.56
CA ILE A 452 1.44 1.29 -12.70
C ILE A 452 2.83 1.79 -12.30
N GLY A 453 3.58 1.07 -11.46
CA GLY A 453 4.94 1.47 -11.06
C GLY A 453 4.93 2.62 -10.05
N VAL A 454 4.64 2.32 -8.79
CA VAL A 454 4.47 3.31 -7.70
C VAL A 454 5.67 3.42 -6.77
N GLY A 455 6.72 2.60 -6.97
CA GLY A 455 7.94 2.70 -6.16
C GLY A 455 9.01 1.66 -6.47
N GLN A 456 10.24 1.97 -6.03
CA GLN A 456 11.46 1.23 -6.38
C GLN A 456 11.50 -0.22 -5.87
N TYR A 457 10.90 -0.51 -4.70
CA TYR A 457 10.92 -1.82 -4.05
C TYR A 457 9.58 -2.57 -4.15
N GLN A 458 8.74 -2.17 -5.06
CA GLN A 458 7.40 -2.74 -5.26
C GLN A 458 7.42 -4.26 -5.45
N HIS A 459 8.39 -4.79 -6.21
CA HIS A 459 8.52 -6.21 -6.50
C HIS A 459 9.19 -7.03 -5.37
N ASP A 460 9.75 -6.37 -4.35
CA ASP A 460 10.36 -7.02 -3.19
C ASP A 460 9.38 -7.19 -2.02
N CYS A 461 8.27 -6.45 -2.04
CA CYS A 461 7.23 -6.54 -1.01
C CYS A 461 6.36 -7.81 -1.19
N PRO A 462 5.68 -8.28 -0.11
CA PRO A 462 4.70 -9.34 -0.21
C PRO A 462 3.56 -8.95 -1.16
N GLN A 463 3.43 -9.64 -2.29
CA GLN A 463 2.55 -9.24 -3.38
C GLN A 463 1.06 -9.23 -2.99
N LYS A 464 0.65 -10.14 -2.08
CA LYS A 464 -0.73 -10.20 -1.58
C LYS A 464 -1.10 -8.94 -0.78
N GLU A 465 -0.21 -8.51 0.11
CA GLU A 465 -0.42 -7.31 0.93
C GLU A 465 -0.39 -6.04 0.06
N LEU A 466 0.55 -5.99 -0.87
CA LEU A 466 0.65 -4.91 -1.85
C LEU A 466 -0.62 -4.79 -2.69
N SER A 467 -1.09 -5.90 -3.28
CA SER A 467 -2.34 -5.92 -4.07
C SER A 467 -3.53 -5.44 -3.26
N ALA A 468 -3.67 -5.91 -2.02
CA ALA A 468 -4.77 -5.51 -1.16
C ALA A 468 -4.74 -4.00 -0.85
N ALA A 469 -3.56 -3.46 -0.51
CA ALA A 469 -3.40 -2.04 -0.22
C ALA A 469 -3.65 -1.14 -1.44
N LEU A 470 -3.10 -1.50 -2.61
CA LEU A 470 -3.31 -0.73 -3.84
C LEU A 470 -4.75 -0.85 -4.36
N GLY A 471 -5.37 -2.03 -4.26
CA GLY A 471 -6.78 -2.24 -4.59
C GLY A 471 -7.70 -1.39 -3.74
N ALA A 472 -7.41 -1.28 -2.44
CA ALA A 472 -8.13 -0.41 -1.52
C ALA A 472 -8.08 1.08 -1.95
N VAL A 473 -6.92 1.56 -2.42
CA VAL A 473 -6.80 2.94 -2.95
C VAL A 473 -7.66 3.14 -4.19
N VAL A 474 -7.68 2.17 -5.11
CA VAL A 474 -8.53 2.24 -6.31
C VAL A 474 -10.00 2.31 -5.92
N GLU A 475 -10.44 1.42 -5.03
CA GLU A 475 -11.82 1.39 -4.52
C GLU A 475 -12.19 2.74 -3.88
N ASP A 476 -11.34 3.29 -3.01
CA ASP A 476 -11.58 4.57 -2.35
C ASP A 476 -11.69 5.73 -3.35
N CYS A 477 -10.80 5.77 -4.37
CA CYS A 477 -10.83 6.80 -5.40
C CYS A 477 -12.12 6.74 -6.23
N VAL A 478 -12.51 5.54 -6.69
CA VAL A 478 -13.71 5.34 -7.50
C VAL A 478 -14.97 5.74 -6.73
N ASN A 479 -15.09 5.31 -5.47
CA ASN A 479 -16.25 5.62 -4.63
C ASN A 479 -16.27 7.10 -4.18
N THR A 480 -15.13 7.76 -4.06
CA THR A 480 -15.04 9.20 -3.79
C THR A 480 -15.51 10.03 -4.98
N VAL A 481 -15.10 9.67 -6.20
CA VAL A 481 -15.51 10.36 -7.42
C VAL A 481 -16.99 10.10 -7.75
N GLY A 482 -17.43 8.87 -7.52
CA GLY A 482 -18.74 8.38 -7.97
C GLY A 482 -18.74 8.01 -9.46
N VAL A 483 -19.64 7.13 -9.85
CA VAL A 483 -19.62 6.49 -11.17
C VAL A 483 -20.94 6.69 -11.90
N ASP A 484 -20.90 7.22 -13.11
CA ASP A 484 -22.05 7.27 -14.00
C ASP A 484 -22.35 5.85 -14.53
N VAL A 485 -23.50 5.32 -14.20
CA VAL A 485 -23.91 3.96 -14.54
C VAL A 485 -24.12 3.75 -16.04
N ASN A 486 -24.41 4.83 -16.77
CA ASN A 486 -24.71 4.76 -18.21
C ASN A 486 -23.44 4.75 -19.06
N THR A 487 -22.36 5.38 -18.60
CA THR A 487 -21.10 5.52 -19.36
C THR A 487 -19.95 4.65 -18.84
N ALA A 488 -20.02 4.21 -17.59
CA ALA A 488 -18.95 3.48 -16.95
C ALA A 488 -18.61 2.15 -17.63
N SER A 489 -17.31 1.86 -17.74
CA SER A 489 -16.83 0.54 -18.16
C SER A 489 -17.14 -0.52 -17.09
N ARG A 490 -17.16 -1.78 -17.49
CA ARG A 490 -17.27 -2.91 -16.57
C ARG A 490 -16.20 -2.84 -15.47
N SER A 491 -14.95 -2.59 -15.83
CA SER A 491 -13.84 -2.50 -14.88
C SER A 491 -14.00 -1.38 -13.85
N LEU A 492 -14.57 -0.24 -14.25
CA LEU A 492 -14.86 0.86 -13.33
C LEU A 492 -16.01 0.48 -12.36
N LEU A 493 -17.05 -0.17 -12.86
CA LEU A 493 -18.16 -0.65 -12.05
C LEU A 493 -17.73 -1.71 -11.03
N GLU A 494 -16.78 -2.57 -11.37
CA GLU A 494 -16.22 -3.59 -10.46
C GLU A 494 -15.57 -2.98 -9.20
N GLN A 495 -15.14 -1.73 -9.24
CA GLN A 495 -14.53 -1.00 -8.12
C GLN A 495 -15.56 -0.24 -7.27
N VAL A 496 -16.83 -0.26 -7.66
CA VAL A 496 -17.89 0.37 -6.86
C VAL A 496 -18.26 -0.54 -5.68
N SER A 497 -18.32 0.05 -4.50
CA SER A 497 -18.69 -0.61 -3.24
C SER A 497 -19.93 -1.50 -3.43
N GLY A 498 -19.86 -2.74 -2.98
CA GLY A 498 -20.95 -3.71 -3.06
C GLY A 498 -21.19 -4.34 -4.44
N LEU A 499 -20.46 -3.96 -5.48
CA LEU A 499 -20.51 -4.62 -6.79
C LEU A 499 -19.43 -5.71 -6.91
N THR A 500 -19.74 -6.72 -7.69
CA THR A 500 -18.81 -7.80 -8.08
C THR A 500 -18.63 -7.80 -9.60
N ALA A 501 -17.63 -8.49 -10.11
CA ALA A 501 -17.42 -8.67 -11.55
C ALA A 501 -18.70 -9.17 -12.28
N ALA A 502 -19.48 -10.03 -11.64
CA ALA A 502 -20.71 -10.56 -12.20
C ALA A 502 -21.83 -9.51 -12.24
N THR A 503 -22.00 -8.72 -11.17
CA THR A 503 -23.02 -7.65 -11.11
C THR A 503 -22.65 -6.48 -12.02
N ALA A 504 -21.36 -6.10 -12.10
CA ALA A 504 -20.87 -5.09 -13.03
C ALA A 504 -21.14 -5.48 -14.50
N LYS A 505 -20.86 -6.75 -14.87
CA LYS A 505 -21.20 -7.27 -16.19
C LYS A 505 -22.71 -7.20 -16.46
N ASN A 506 -23.54 -7.57 -15.48
CA ASN A 506 -24.99 -7.55 -15.64
C ASN A 506 -25.55 -6.13 -15.76
N ILE A 507 -24.95 -5.12 -15.11
CA ILE A 507 -25.32 -3.71 -15.27
C ILE A 507 -25.08 -3.27 -16.72
N VAL A 508 -23.91 -3.59 -17.28
CA VAL A 508 -23.58 -3.26 -18.68
C VAL A 508 -24.55 -3.95 -19.64
N ALA A 509 -24.76 -5.26 -19.49
CA ALA A 509 -25.71 -6.01 -20.33
C ALA A 509 -27.13 -5.45 -20.23
N TYR A 510 -27.59 -5.12 -19.03
CA TYR A 510 -28.92 -4.56 -18.81
C TYR A 510 -29.14 -3.24 -19.58
N ARG A 511 -28.17 -2.31 -19.54
CA ARG A 511 -28.30 -1.04 -20.28
C ARG A 511 -28.19 -1.20 -21.79
N GLU A 512 -27.45 -2.20 -22.28
CA GLU A 512 -27.37 -2.53 -23.70
C GLU A 512 -28.69 -3.12 -24.23
N GLU A 513 -29.35 -3.95 -23.42
CA GLU A 513 -30.61 -4.59 -23.80
C GLU A 513 -31.85 -3.69 -23.61
N ASN A 514 -31.86 -2.86 -22.53
CA ASN A 514 -33.07 -2.11 -22.10
C ASN A 514 -32.91 -0.58 -22.31
N GLY A 515 -31.79 -0.12 -22.84
CA GLY A 515 -31.45 1.29 -22.94
C GLY A 515 -30.86 1.86 -21.64
N PRO A 516 -30.49 3.15 -21.63
CA PRO A 516 -29.85 3.79 -20.49
C PRO A 516 -30.75 3.82 -19.26
N PHE A 517 -30.17 3.75 -18.09
CA PHE A 517 -30.86 3.93 -16.81
C PHE A 517 -31.40 5.36 -16.74
N THR A 518 -32.68 5.50 -16.36
CA THR A 518 -33.35 6.78 -16.14
C THR A 518 -33.64 7.07 -14.66
N GLY A 519 -33.06 6.25 -13.76
CA GLY A 519 -33.18 6.41 -12.33
C GLY A 519 -32.52 5.26 -11.56
N ARG A 520 -31.97 5.54 -10.39
CA ARG A 520 -31.30 4.55 -9.51
C ARG A 520 -32.17 3.35 -9.16
N SER A 521 -33.49 3.54 -9.04
CA SER A 521 -34.41 2.46 -8.71
C SER A 521 -34.43 1.32 -9.72
N GLN A 522 -34.06 1.59 -10.98
CA GLN A 522 -33.95 0.57 -12.03
C GLN A 522 -32.83 -0.42 -11.79
N LEU A 523 -31.79 -0.05 -11.03
CA LEU A 523 -30.70 -0.97 -10.64
C LEU A 523 -31.22 -2.22 -9.91
N LYS A 524 -32.35 -2.12 -9.19
CA LYS A 524 -33.00 -3.27 -8.54
C LYS A 524 -33.53 -4.33 -9.53
N LYS A 525 -33.60 -4.00 -10.82
CA LYS A 525 -34.02 -4.93 -11.88
C LYS A 525 -32.82 -5.68 -12.49
N VAL A 526 -31.61 -5.28 -12.19
CA VAL A 526 -30.40 -5.92 -12.73
C VAL A 526 -30.25 -7.31 -12.12
N PRO A 527 -30.06 -8.36 -12.93
CA PRO A 527 -29.87 -9.72 -12.44
C PRO A 527 -28.69 -9.83 -11.45
N LYS A 528 -28.88 -10.58 -10.36
CA LYS A 528 -27.90 -10.80 -9.27
C LYS A 528 -27.54 -9.55 -8.43
N LEU A 529 -28.13 -8.41 -8.68
CA LEU A 529 -27.97 -7.22 -7.84
C LEU A 529 -29.08 -7.25 -6.77
N GLY A 530 -28.77 -7.94 -5.65
CA GLY A 530 -29.70 -8.10 -4.54
C GLY A 530 -29.85 -6.84 -3.67
N PRO A 531 -30.77 -6.85 -2.69
CA PRO A 531 -31.02 -5.68 -1.83
C PRO A 531 -29.78 -5.16 -1.11
N LYS A 532 -28.93 -6.06 -0.57
CA LYS A 532 -27.68 -5.67 0.13
C LYS A 532 -26.67 -5.02 -0.82
N ALA A 533 -26.50 -5.58 -2.03
CA ALA A 533 -25.62 -5.00 -3.04
C ALA A 533 -26.13 -3.63 -3.51
N PHE A 534 -27.46 -3.47 -3.67
CA PHE A 534 -28.08 -2.19 -4.00
C PHE A 534 -27.84 -1.15 -2.89
N GLU A 535 -28.02 -1.52 -1.62
CA GLU A 535 -27.75 -0.65 -0.48
C GLU A 535 -26.28 -0.17 -0.51
N GLN A 536 -25.33 -1.07 -0.75
CA GLN A 536 -23.91 -0.73 -0.76
C GLN A 536 -23.48 0.16 -1.95
N CYS A 537 -24.06 -0.04 -3.15
CA CYS A 537 -23.60 0.65 -4.35
C CYS A 537 -24.41 1.91 -4.73
N ALA A 538 -25.67 2.01 -4.32
CA ALA A 538 -26.61 3.00 -4.86
C ALA A 538 -26.15 4.45 -4.67
N GLY A 539 -25.51 4.77 -3.55
CA GLY A 539 -25.03 6.13 -3.29
C GLY A 539 -23.81 6.52 -4.14
N PHE A 540 -23.05 5.55 -4.62
CA PHE A 540 -21.85 5.76 -5.45
C PHE A 540 -22.13 5.75 -6.95
N LEU A 541 -23.28 5.18 -7.37
CA LEU A 541 -23.71 5.18 -8.76
C LEU A 541 -24.57 6.41 -9.05
N ARG A 542 -24.28 7.11 -10.12
CA ARG A 542 -24.97 8.32 -10.57
C ARG A 542 -25.74 8.05 -11.86
N VAL A 543 -26.89 8.72 -12.00
CA VAL A 543 -27.73 8.67 -13.19
C VAL A 543 -28.04 10.11 -13.62
N PRO A 544 -27.17 10.75 -14.45
CA PRO A 544 -27.34 12.14 -14.86
C PRO A 544 -28.66 12.40 -15.58
N GLU A 545 -29.17 11.44 -16.32
CA GLU A 545 -30.42 11.52 -17.12
C GLU A 545 -31.69 11.34 -16.27
N SER A 546 -31.54 11.11 -14.94
CA SER A 546 -32.71 10.92 -14.06
C SER A 546 -33.50 12.20 -13.91
N ARG A 547 -34.84 12.01 -13.81
CA ARG A 547 -35.75 13.09 -13.44
C ARG A 547 -35.66 13.47 -11.96
N GLU A 548 -35.18 12.57 -11.13
CA GLU A 548 -34.88 12.80 -9.71
C GLU A 548 -33.48 13.40 -9.59
N LEU A 549 -33.37 14.66 -9.14
CA LEU A 549 -32.11 15.36 -8.97
C LEU A 549 -31.12 14.59 -8.08
N LEU A 550 -31.64 13.92 -7.03
CA LEU A 550 -30.83 13.19 -6.06
C LEU A 550 -30.11 11.99 -6.69
N ASP A 551 -30.61 11.42 -7.79
CA ASP A 551 -29.95 10.32 -8.48
C ASP A 551 -28.62 10.73 -9.15
N ASN A 552 -28.39 12.03 -9.38
CA ASN A 552 -27.13 12.57 -9.87
C ASN A 552 -26.28 13.20 -8.75
N THR A 553 -26.40 12.73 -7.52
CA THR A 553 -25.64 13.21 -6.36
C THR A 553 -25.03 12.03 -5.60
N GLY A 554 -24.14 12.31 -4.63
CA GLY A 554 -23.64 11.31 -3.68
C GLY A 554 -24.61 11.03 -2.50
N VAL A 555 -25.82 11.59 -2.51
CA VAL A 555 -26.83 11.33 -1.48
C VAL A 555 -27.35 9.89 -1.61
N HIS A 556 -27.33 9.14 -0.53
CA HIS A 556 -27.83 7.77 -0.52
C HIS A 556 -29.36 7.75 -0.61
N PRO A 557 -29.99 6.77 -1.30
CA PRO A 557 -31.45 6.69 -1.41
C PRO A 557 -32.20 6.67 -0.07
N GLU A 558 -31.61 6.12 0.99
CA GLU A 558 -32.18 6.16 2.35
C GLU A 558 -32.37 7.59 2.88
N SER A 559 -31.53 8.51 2.45
CA SER A 559 -31.53 9.91 2.88
C SER A 559 -32.32 10.84 1.97
N TYR A 560 -33.02 10.32 0.94
CA TYR A 560 -33.81 11.16 0.01
C TYR A 560 -34.94 11.92 0.71
N ALA A 561 -35.58 11.30 1.70
CA ALA A 561 -36.61 11.97 2.50
C ALA A 561 -36.03 13.17 3.26
N ALA A 562 -34.87 12.98 3.90
CA ALA A 562 -34.17 14.04 4.65
C ALA A 562 -33.71 15.16 3.71
N ALA A 563 -33.15 14.81 2.53
CA ALA A 563 -32.73 15.79 1.53
C ALA A 563 -33.92 16.66 1.03
N LYS A 564 -35.06 16.06 0.76
CA LYS A 564 -36.26 16.78 0.36
C LYS A 564 -36.82 17.61 1.49
N ALA A 565 -36.80 17.13 2.73
CA ALA A 565 -37.18 17.88 3.91
C ALA A 565 -36.28 19.11 4.10
N LEU A 566 -34.96 18.98 3.91
CA LEU A 566 -34.02 20.09 3.98
C LEU A 566 -34.33 21.19 2.95
N LEU A 567 -34.58 20.80 1.70
CA LEU A 567 -34.94 21.76 0.64
C LEU A 567 -36.25 22.50 0.97
N ALA A 568 -37.24 21.78 1.47
CA ALA A 568 -38.53 22.39 1.89
C ALA A 568 -38.36 23.31 3.10
N LEU A 569 -37.52 22.89 4.11
CA LEU A 569 -37.24 23.67 5.31
C LEU A 569 -36.57 25.01 5.01
N LEU A 570 -35.66 25.02 4.01
CA LEU A 570 -34.94 26.21 3.58
C LEU A 570 -35.60 26.97 2.42
N ASP A 571 -36.85 26.62 2.10
CA ASP A 571 -37.72 27.26 1.08
C ASP A 571 -37.05 27.35 -0.32
N PHE A 572 -36.44 26.23 -0.75
CA PHE A 572 -35.89 26.10 -2.11
C PHE A 572 -36.99 25.61 -3.08
N GLN A 573 -37.19 26.38 -4.16
CA GLN A 573 -38.17 26.04 -5.20
C GLN A 573 -37.51 25.16 -6.29
N LYS A 574 -38.35 24.37 -6.97
CA LYS A 574 -37.89 23.51 -8.07
C LYS A 574 -37.27 24.34 -9.19
N GLY A 575 -36.00 24.09 -9.50
CA GLY A 575 -35.24 24.83 -10.52
C GLY A 575 -34.41 26.01 -9.99
N GLU A 576 -34.48 26.33 -8.69
CA GLU A 576 -33.63 27.32 -8.06
C GLU A 576 -32.18 26.82 -7.92
N SER A 577 -31.18 27.71 -8.05
CA SER A 577 -29.78 27.39 -7.83
C SER A 577 -29.51 27.03 -6.37
N LEU A 578 -28.96 25.85 -6.15
CA LEU A 578 -28.64 25.33 -4.80
C LEU A 578 -27.28 25.81 -4.25
N GLY A 579 -26.57 26.70 -4.96
CA GLY A 579 -25.26 27.20 -4.55
C GLY A 579 -25.25 27.88 -3.16
N ALA A 580 -26.34 28.54 -2.78
CA ALA A 580 -26.48 29.20 -1.47
C ALA A 580 -26.99 28.27 -0.34
N LEU A 581 -27.18 26.96 -0.61
CA LEU A 581 -27.76 26.02 0.36
C LEU A 581 -26.97 25.97 1.66
N SER A 582 -25.66 25.90 1.57
CA SER A 582 -24.77 25.82 2.74
C SER A 582 -24.84 27.08 3.61
N GLU A 583 -25.02 28.27 3.02
CA GLU A 583 -25.17 29.53 3.74
C GLU A 583 -26.53 29.61 4.43
N LYS A 584 -27.61 29.29 3.72
CA LYS A 584 -28.97 29.24 4.29
C LYS A 584 -29.03 28.23 5.45
N LEU A 585 -28.40 27.04 5.30
CA LEU A 585 -28.34 26.05 6.36
C LEU A 585 -27.63 26.55 7.60
N ARG A 586 -26.48 27.23 7.44
CA ARG A 586 -25.76 27.83 8.57
C ARG A 586 -26.58 28.91 9.27
N ALA A 587 -27.29 29.76 8.49
CA ALA A 587 -28.14 30.80 9.04
C ALA A 587 -29.36 30.22 9.80
N TYR A 588 -29.91 29.10 9.33
CA TYR A 588 -31.01 28.40 10.01
C TYR A 588 -30.59 27.67 11.29
N GLY A 589 -29.36 27.21 11.33
CA GLY A 589 -28.77 26.41 12.41
C GLY A 589 -28.75 24.90 12.07
N VAL A 590 -27.53 24.35 11.93
CA VAL A 590 -27.30 22.96 11.48
C VAL A 590 -27.95 21.96 12.42
N GLU A 591 -27.77 22.08 13.72
CA GLU A 591 -28.33 21.19 14.75
C GLU A 591 -29.85 21.15 14.72
N LYS A 592 -30.49 22.33 14.56
CA LYS A 592 -31.94 22.46 14.48
C LYS A 592 -32.47 21.79 13.21
N ALA A 593 -31.86 22.07 12.07
CA ALA A 593 -32.23 21.49 10.79
C ALA A 593 -32.03 19.96 10.79
N ALA A 594 -30.97 19.44 11.41
CA ALA A 594 -30.71 18.01 11.51
C ALA A 594 -31.82 17.28 12.27
N ARG A 595 -32.25 17.84 13.41
CA ARG A 595 -33.39 17.30 14.18
C ARG A 595 -34.69 17.31 13.38
N GLU A 596 -35.00 18.40 12.67
CA GLU A 596 -36.22 18.52 11.86
C GLU A 596 -36.22 17.61 10.62
N CYS A 597 -35.04 17.36 10.02
CA CYS A 597 -34.86 16.44 8.92
C CYS A 597 -34.72 14.96 9.36
N GLY A 598 -34.62 14.67 10.65
CA GLY A 598 -34.50 13.31 11.21
C GLY A 598 -33.18 12.60 10.90
N VAL A 599 -32.10 13.34 10.75
CA VAL A 599 -30.74 12.83 10.49
C VAL A 599 -29.71 13.48 11.42
N GLY A 600 -28.52 12.88 11.53
CA GLY A 600 -27.41 13.49 12.25
C GLY A 600 -26.81 14.69 11.52
N GLU A 601 -26.13 15.56 12.26
CA GLU A 601 -25.45 16.74 11.69
C GLU A 601 -24.44 16.40 10.58
N PRO A 602 -23.56 15.36 10.73
CA PRO A 602 -22.62 14.97 9.69
C PRO A 602 -23.32 14.58 8.38
N THR A 603 -24.39 13.79 8.47
CA THR A 603 -25.21 13.38 7.30
C THR A 603 -25.89 14.59 6.67
N LEU A 604 -26.48 15.50 7.45
CA LEU A 604 -27.10 16.70 6.93
C LEU A 604 -26.13 17.61 6.18
N LEU A 605 -24.92 17.81 6.73
CA LEU A 605 -23.87 18.61 6.09
C LEU A 605 -23.41 17.99 4.77
N ASP A 606 -23.29 16.66 4.72
CA ASP A 606 -22.96 15.94 3.49
C ASP A 606 -24.07 16.08 2.44
N ILE A 607 -25.34 15.93 2.82
CA ILE A 607 -26.49 16.15 1.96
C ILE A 607 -26.46 17.57 1.37
N ALA A 608 -26.24 18.58 2.22
CA ALA A 608 -26.18 19.97 1.79
C ALA A 608 -25.03 20.22 0.81
N LYS A 609 -23.86 19.63 1.04
CA LYS A 609 -22.69 19.73 0.18
C LYS A 609 -22.94 19.08 -1.19
N GLU A 610 -23.55 17.91 -1.23
CA GLU A 610 -23.89 17.20 -2.46
C GLU A 610 -24.96 17.92 -3.26
N LEU A 611 -25.99 18.47 -2.60
CA LEU A 611 -27.05 19.24 -3.24
C LEU A 611 -26.54 20.57 -3.80
N ALA A 612 -25.59 21.23 -3.13
CA ALA A 612 -25.03 22.49 -3.61
C ALA A 612 -24.34 22.38 -4.98
N LYS A 613 -23.84 21.21 -5.32
CA LYS A 613 -23.18 20.92 -6.61
C LYS A 613 -23.57 19.50 -7.09
N PRO A 614 -24.76 19.31 -7.66
CA PRO A 614 -25.17 18.03 -8.23
C PRO A 614 -24.20 17.57 -9.32
N GLY A 615 -23.88 16.28 -9.36
CA GLY A 615 -22.92 15.74 -10.35
C GLY A 615 -21.48 16.16 -10.15
N ARG A 616 -21.13 16.72 -8.98
CA ARG A 616 -19.76 17.17 -8.67
C ARG A 616 -18.77 16.02 -8.81
N ASP A 617 -17.71 16.30 -9.56
CA ASP A 617 -16.46 15.50 -9.54
C ASP A 617 -15.47 16.24 -8.63
N PRO A 618 -15.01 15.63 -7.51
CA PRO A 618 -14.06 16.30 -6.61
C PRO A 618 -12.74 16.67 -7.29
N ARG A 619 -12.40 16.03 -8.41
CA ARG A 619 -11.20 16.33 -9.21
C ARG A 619 -11.30 17.66 -9.97
N ASP A 620 -12.50 18.16 -10.23
CA ASP A 620 -12.70 19.47 -10.92
C ASP A 620 -12.26 20.67 -10.05
N GLU A 621 -12.03 20.49 -8.75
CA GLU A 621 -11.53 21.50 -7.83
C GLU A 621 -9.99 21.58 -7.79
N LEU A 622 -9.32 20.59 -8.38
CA LEU A 622 -7.87 20.57 -8.49
C LEU A 622 -7.39 21.46 -9.66
N PRO A 623 -6.14 21.97 -9.62
CA PRO A 623 -5.59 22.71 -10.74
C PRO A 623 -5.61 21.89 -12.02
N ALA A 624 -6.11 22.46 -13.11
CA ALA A 624 -6.11 21.78 -14.40
C ALA A 624 -4.67 21.43 -14.84
N PRO A 625 -4.45 20.29 -15.49
CA PRO A 625 -3.14 19.92 -16.01
C PRO A 625 -2.60 20.98 -16.99
N VAL A 626 -1.32 21.32 -16.85
CA VAL A 626 -0.67 22.31 -17.70
C VAL A 626 -0.27 21.65 -19.02
N LEU A 627 -0.97 22.00 -20.11
CA LEU A 627 -0.58 21.61 -21.46
C LEU A 627 0.59 22.46 -21.94
N ARG A 628 1.63 21.81 -22.44
CA ARG A 628 2.88 22.45 -22.91
C ARG A 628 2.81 22.79 -24.39
N LYS A 629 3.64 23.76 -24.80
CA LYS A 629 3.86 24.13 -26.20
C LYS A 629 5.33 24.11 -26.62
N ASP A 630 6.24 24.13 -25.62
CA ASP A 630 7.69 24.23 -25.80
C ASP A 630 8.44 23.16 -25.01
N VAL A 631 9.67 22.83 -25.43
CA VAL A 631 10.59 21.89 -24.71
C VAL A 631 11.67 22.71 -24.02
N LEU A 632 11.94 22.40 -22.74
CA LEU A 632 13.12 22.83 -22.00
C LEU A 632 14.15 21.72 -21.97
N GLU A 633 15.43 22.04 -22.24
CA GLU A 633 16.53 21.08 -22.11
C GLU A 633 17.30 21.32 -20.80
N MET A 634 17.99 20.28 -20.29
CA MET A 634 18.78 20.40 -19.06
C MET A 634 19.90 21.47 -19.17
N LYS A 635 20.46 21.65 -20.36
CA LYS A 635 21.46 22.69 -20.63
C LYS A 635 20.93 24.13 -20.50
N ASP A 636 19.62 24.29 -20.59
CA ASP A 636 18.96 25.61 -20.47
C ASP A 636 18.75 26.02 -19.02
N LEU A 637 18.88 25.07 -18.10
CA LEU A 637 18.70 25.27 -16.66
C LEU A 637 19.91 25.99 -16.04
N LYS A 638 19.60 27.05 -15.29
CA LYS A 638 20.61 27.79 -14.52
C LYS A 638 20.21 27.80 -13.04
N PRO A 639 21.17 27.63 -12.11
CA PRO A 639 20.91 27.85 -10.69
C PRO A 639 20.24 29.22 -10.45
N GLY A 640 19.21 29.22 -9.61
CA GLY A 640 18.40 30.40 -9.33
C GLY A 640 17.14 30.55 -10.23
N MET A 641 17.00 29.77 -11.32
CA MET A 641 15.76 29.80 -12.11
C MET A 641 14.60 29.26 -11.31
N ILE A 642 13.46 29.95 -11.36
CA ILE A 642 12.19 29.51 -10.78
C ILE A 642 11.33 28.94 -11.92
N LEU A 643 10.92 27.70 -11.74
CA LEU A 643 10.13 26.95 -12.70
C LEU A 643 8.88 26.39 -12.01
N THR A 644 7.85 26.16 -12.81
CA THR A 644 6.67 25.41 -12.37
C THR A 644 6.86 23.96 -12.78
N GLY A 645 6.71 23.04 -11.84
CA GLY A 645 6.83 21.60 -12.10
C GLY A 645 5.69 20.83 -11.47
N THR A 646 5.56 19.57 -11.88
CA THR A 646 4.57 18.63 -11.33
C THR A 646 5.27 17.60 -10.49
N VAL A 647 4.78 17.35 -9.27
CA VAL A 647 5.29 16.32 -8.38
C VAL A 647 5.02 14.95 -9.00
N ARG A 648 6.09 14.16 -9.25
CA ARG A 648 6.02 12.82 -9.84
C ARG A 648 6.06 11.72 -8.81
N ASN A 649 6.84 11.90 -7.75
CA ASN A 649 7.00 10.90 -6.71
C ASN A 649 7.36 11.56 -5.38
N VAL A 650 6.84 10.99 -4.28
CA VAL A 650 7.12 11.43 -2.91
C VAL A 650 7.69 10.26 -2.15
N ILE A 651 8.88 10.44 -1.60
CA ILE A 651 9.63 9.40 -0.86
C ILE A 651 10.16 9.98 0.46
N ASP A 652 10.63 9.13 1.37
CA ASP A 652 11.03 9.51 2.73
C ASP A 652 12.04 10.67 2.80
N PHE A 653 12.95 10.74 1.85
CA PHE A 653 14.02 11.75 1.85
C PHE A 653 13.78 12.94 0.91
N GLY A 654 12.68 12.97 0.14
CA GLY A 654 12.39 14.10 -0.74
C GLY A 654 11.28 13.88 -1.75
N VAL A 655 11.20 14.80 -2.68
CA VAL A 655 10.17 14.87 -3.72
C VAL A 655 10.82 14.95 -5.09
N PHE A 656 10.39 14.12 -6.01
CA PHE A 656 10.77 14.22 -7.41
C PHE A 656 9.76 15.07 -8.16
N VAL A 657 10.27 16.11 -8.84
CA VAL A 657 9.45 17.09 -9.56
C VAL A 657 9.86 17.13 -11.03
N ASP A 658 8.91 16.89 -11.90
CA ASP A 658 9.05 17.11 -13.34
C ASP A 658 8.93 18.60 -13.66
N ILE A 659 10.04 19.20 -14.03
CA ILE A 659 10.13 20.62 -14.45
C ILE A 659 10.17 20.80 -15.98
N GLY A 660 9.90 19.73 -16.73
CA GLY A 660 9.84 19.77 -18.19
C GLY A 660 11.13 19.49 -18.93
N VAL A 661 12.18 19.03 -18.26
CA VAL A 661 13.52 18.78 -18.88
C VAL A 661 13.86 17.29 -19.02
N HIS A 662 12.90 16.40 -19.08
CA HIS A 662 13.08 14.92 -19.21
C HIS A 662 13.86 14.22 -18.09
N GLN A 663 14.20 14.96 -17.05
CA GLN A 663 14.83 14.43 -15.86
C GLN A 663 14.15 15.07 -14.66
N ASP A 664 13.58 14.25 -13.80
CA ASP A 664 12.98 14.75 -12.58
C ASP A 664 14.05 15.37 -11.69
N GLY A 665 13.75 16.56 -11.19
CA GLY A 665 14.60 17.21 -10.20
C GLY A 665 14.23 16.73 -8.80
N LEU A 666 15.23 16.59 -7.93
CA LEU A 666 15.04 16.19 -6.54
C LEU A 666 14.94 17.45 -5.65
N VAL A 667 13.84 17.57 -4.94
CA VAL A 667 13.69 18.46 -3.78
C VAL A 667 13.92 17.63 -2.53
N HIS A 668 15.09 17.78 -1.88
CA HIS A 668 15.36 17.09 -0.62
C HIS A 668 14.36 17.53 0.46
N ILE A 669 14.03 16.67 1.43
CA ILE A 669 13.03 16.96 2.47
C ILE A 669 13.29 18.28 3.21
N SER A 670 14.55 18.67 3.41
CA SER A 670 14.93 19.96 4.01
C SER A 670 14.62 21.19 3.14
N GLU A 671 14.40 20.99 1.84
CA GLU A 671 14.12 22.02 0.84
C GLU A 671 12.64 22.06 0.42
N VAL A 672 11.79 21.17 0.94
CA VAL A 672 10.36 21.13 0.66
C VAL A 672 9.62 22.26 1.38
N SER A 673 9.89 22.47 2.67
CA SER A 673 9.18 23.46 3.49
C SER A 673 10.11 24.16 4.49
N LYS A 674 9.69 25.35 4.96
CA LYS A 674 10.35 26.08 6.05
C LYS A 674 10.13 25.40 7.41
N ARG A 675 9.04 24.61 7.54
CA ARG A 675 8.77 23.81 8.74
C ARG A 675 9.49 22.46 8.63
N ARG A 676 9.93 21.92 9.76
CA ARG A 676 10.51 20.57 9.79
C ARG A 676 9.40 19.55 9.55
N LEU A 677 9.53 18.78 8.50
CA LEU A 677 8.61 17.70 8.12
C LEU A 677 9.15 16.36 8.65
N ARG A 678 8.25 15.46 9.00
CA ARG A 678 8.57 14.06 9.28
C ARG A 678 8.62 13.26 7.97
N HIS A 679 7.70 13.57 7.06
CA HIS A 679 7.62 13.01 5.72
C HIS A 679 7.21 14.12 4.73
N PRO A 680 7.75 14.11 3.49
CA PRO A 680 7.40 15.15 2.51
C PRO A 680 5.91 15.21 2.13
N SER A 681 5.17 14.11 2.27
CA SER A 681 3.72 14.06 2.02
C SER A 681 2.88 14.92 2.96
N GLU A 682 3.47 15.44 4.06
CA GLU A 682 2.82 16.44 4.92
C GLU A 682 2.69 17.81 4.24
N ALA A 683 3.44 18.04 3.16
CA ALA A 683 3.49 19.33 2.46
C ALA A 683 3.03 19.23 1.01
N VAL A 684 3.27 18.12 0.31
CA VAL A 684 2.96 17.94 -1.12
C VAL A 684 2.55 16.51 -1.44
N GLN A 685 1.76 16.35 -2.50
CA GLN A 685 1.32 15.06 -3.04
C GLN A 685 1.75 14.89 -4.49
N VAL A 686 1.78 13.65 -4.97
CA VAL A 686 2.01 13.35 -6.39
C VAL A 686 0.91 14.00 -7.23
N GLY A 687 1.29 14.66 -8.31
CA GLY A 687 0.38 15.42 -9.16
C GLY A 687 0.26 16.91 -8.80
N ASP A 688 0.74 17.34 -7.64
CA ASP A 688 0.73 18.75 -7.28
C ASP A 688 1.59 19.57 -8.25
N VAL A 689 1.06 20.73 -8.64
CA VAL A 689 1.79 21.74 -9.41
C VAL A 689 2.48 22.68 -8.43
N VAL A 690 3.81 22.63 -8.41
CA VAL A 690 4.64 23.38 -7.45
C VAL A 690 5.62 24.31 -8.14
N LYS A 691 5.93 25.43 -7.47
CA LYS A 691 7.05 26.28 -7.88
C LYS A 691 8.32 25.77 -7.24
N VAL A 692 9.36 25.63 -8.05
CA VAL A 692 10.68 25.18 -7.61
C VAL A 692 11.78 26.08 -8.13
N MET A 693 12.81 26.31 -7.31
CA MET A 693 14.02 26.98 -7.74
C MET A 693 15.11 25.93 -7.99
N VAL A 694 15.81 26.08 -9.13
CA VAL A 694 16.97 25.25 -9.45
C VAL A 694 18.12 25.60 -8.53
N LEU A 695 18.62 24.64 -7.76
CA LEU A 695 19.78 24.80 -6.89
C LEU A 695 21.08 24.39 -7.57
N SER A 696 21.05 23.27 -8.28
CA SER A 696 22.22 22.71 -8.96
C SER A 696 21.81 21.87 -10.16
N VAL A 697 22.66 21.83 -11.18
CA VAL A 697 22.50 20.98 -12.35
C VAL A 697 23.82 20.24 -12.58
N ASP A 698 23.77 18.89 -12.54
CA ASP A 698 24.91 18.01 -12.86
C ASP A 698 24.55 17.22 -14.12
N GLU A 699 24.96 17.76 -15.27
CA GLU A 699 24.69 17.14 -16.58
C GLU A 699 25.35 15.77 -16.73
N LYS A 700 26.54 15.56 -16.14
CA LYS A 700 27.27 14.28 -16.24
C LYS A 700 26.54 13.17 -15.52
N ARG A 701 26.00 13.46 -14.33
CA ARG A 701 25.26 12.50 -13.50
C ARG A 701 23.76 12.58 -13.75
N ARG A 702 23.29 13.45 -14.61
CA ARG A 702 21.88 13.72 -14.88
C ARG A 702 21.08 13.97 -13.60
N ARG A 703 21.58 14.86 -12.74
CA ARG A 703 20.94 15.21 -11.48
C ARG A 703 20.62 16.68 -11.41
N ILE A 704 19.40 17.01 -10.99
CA ILE A 704 18.92 18.37 -10.79
C ILE A 704 18.50 18.49 -9.33
N GLY A 705 19.14 19.40 -8.59
CA GLY A 705 18.75 19.77 -7.24
C GLY A 705 17.78 20.93 -7.27
N LEU A 706 16.65 20.78 -6.60
CA LEU A 706 15.57 21.77 -6.56
C LEU A 706 15.24 22.18 -5.12
N SER A 707 14.62 23.36 -4.97
CA SER A 707 14.07 23.85 -3.70
C SER A 707 12.70 24.47 -3.90
N MET A 708 11.71 24.01 -3.17
CA MET A 708 10.40 24.67 -3.06
C MET A 708 10.47 25.82 -2.05
N LYS A 709 11.16 25.60 -0.94
CA LYS A 709 11.35 26.57 0.14
C LYS A 709 11.95 27.91 -0.32
N GLN A 710 12.80 27.89 -1.36
CA GLN A 710 13.47 29.09 -1.90
C GLN A 710 12.70 29.69 -3.08
N ALA A 711 11.79 28.94 -3.70
CA ALA A 711 10.94 29.45 -4.76
C ALA A 711 9.83 30.40 -4.25
N ASP A 712 9.51 30.31 -2.95
CA ASP A 712 8.52 31.16 -2.26
C ASP A 712 9.13 32.45 -1.66
N LYS A 713 10.37 32.78 -2.02
CA LYS A 713 10.98 34.07 -1.71
C LYS A 713 10.75 35.05 -2.85
#